data_ecd9d7fb360535d83108d1c77cb6a958
#
_entry.id   ecd9d7fb360535d83108d1c77cb6a958
#
_cell.length_a   1.000
_cell.length_b   1.000
_cell.length_c   1.000
_cell.angle_alpha   90.00
_cell.angle_beta   90.00
_cell.angle_gamma   90.00
#
_symmetry.space_group_name_H-M   'P 1'
#
loop_
_entity.id
_entity.type
_entity.pdbx_description
1 polymer ?
#
loop_
_entity_poly.entity_id
_entity_poly.type
_entity_poly.pdbx_seq_one_letter_code
_entity_poly.pdbx_strand_id
1 'polypeptide(L)'
;MKKSILFSAFYLITLVANSQQISTDMVQAPNASDLGKYGDIDVSCYTGQLDLTIPICEYNVFNCKLPINIRYDSSGVLVNKLPGWTGSNWTLQAGGAIVRTKYGTWDEVVPVNQGTLTTFQNYFSNPSRLLDDMNNDDVLKDNLYFGRCDYSPDVFTFNFMGKTGKFFFGNDGQWKVYSDNNIDVVFDVNDNENYIYPFIDHYPYSYMRKVPKGIKGFTLRDDNGFIYEFGGATDAIDYTVPFFRQMEQERTECFFPTCWYLTSVKDKYGNEIYKFEYERGKFIAQFYLDEEMISVEQYDKFDGLHYGTDFVANNSLFPYGGSLNSPVYLKSITSNGTTLAVFHSEDTDIPTKNYYPNLDVNNYYMGAVYDGLPFYYLQTDDKDIRKYQYTQQGVSSISNPLNATRLRMLKSIDLYNINVTFDYGTEKNRFLRHMTFQPGEKEENSYTFNYYFPENLPADCLTKKTDDWGYYNSGTTAKDESNPFGIDLYGSRYGALTDVVYPTGGKSCFEYDVNDYGGCMSDDRSKLEVKSGKTGGLRIRKITEYDNDGTKLLRQREFIYKDPTTGKSSGELFAAPKHEWTNWYANTADKSSYSKQSYYRNQSIIPLSNSFGPHVGYSYAKETEMDGSYKVYRFQNISSAYDEKFLKDFSNGNPSPFDMYTERGYKRGKSLSIEQYSFDGNILSRHAYGYEQNELESDYVLTSNLKRGNYGDFASFGYYSGGIYKLLFPKYDVVADTLFQYTGSQAVIDVTHYAKKNNTIDINYKYAHKSLARTLINETHRRGDFQNEIHFDYPFSSADETTRNVSLKMFDMNPNRIAEYRNGHLYGGTEYTFANDRIGPVVDGIYRINTDGSKSVIEKHSDFSKYGQPGTIIKNGMANISVAWDKWIGMPNKQTIKYSEDPDGKVITNTVERDMWGNIITIIYPNEHTIDYRRDALGRIMEETLDSYAKKRNEYNYKK
;
A
#
# COMPACT_ATOMS: atom_id res chain seq x y z
N MET A 1 9.94 -42.01 -36.77
CA MET A 1 10.27 -40.67 -37.21
C MET A 1 9.01 -39.75 -37.16
N LYS A 2 7.92 -39.98 -37.89
CA LYS A 2 6.73 -39.07 -37.84
C LYS A 2 6.10 -38.86 -36.45
N LYS A 3 6.09 -39.85 -35.56
CA LYS A 3 5.57 -39.71 -34.19
C LYS A 3 6.50 -38.91 -33.24
N SER A 4 7.82 -38.95 -33.50
CA SER A 4 8.79 -38.19 -32.70
C SER A 4 8.78 -36.70 -33.05
N ILE A 5 8.53 -36.37 -34.32
CA ILE A 5 8.43 -34.97 -34.79
C ILE A 5 7.15 -34.31 -34.24
N LEU A 6 6.02 -35.05 -34.19
CA LEU A 6 4.80 -34.57 -33.55
C LEU A 6 4.95 -34.33 -32.04
N PHE A 7 5.74 -35.23 -31.36
CA PHE A 7 6.00 -35.10 -29.93
C PHE A 7 6.91 -33.90 -29.63
N SER A 8 7.91 -33.63 -30.46
CA SER A 8 8.81 -32.47 -30.32
C SER A 8 8.11 -31.16 -30.64
N ALA A 9 7.21 -31.14 -31.62
CA ALA A 9 6.38 -29.96 -31.93
C ALA A 9 5.35 -29.68 -30.80
N PHE A 10 4.77 -30.75 -30.22
CA PHE A 10 3.86 -30.62 -29.07
C PHE A 10 4.60 -30.16 -27.80
N TYR A 11 5.86 -30.61 -27.60
CA TYR A 11 6.68 -30.19 -26.46
C TYR A 11 7.20 -28.75 -26.63
N LEU A 12 7.42 -28.27 -27.86
CA LEU A 12 7.74 -26.85 -28.12
C LEU A 12 6.53 -25.94 -27.93
N ILE A 13 5.34 -26.40 -28.32
CA ILE A 13 4.08 -25.69 -28.03
C ILE A 13 3.81 -25.68 -26.51
N THR A 14 4.13 -26.75 -25.78
CA THR A 14 4.01 -26.75 -24.31
C THR A 14 5.11 -25.94 -23.61
N LEU A 15 6.33 -25.77 -24.20
CA LEU A 15 7.34 -24.86 -23.66
C LEU A 15 6.98 -23.37 -23.93
N VAL A 16 6.37 -23.07 -25.05
CA VAL A 16 5.78 -21.73 -25.29
C VAL A 16 4.54 -21.53 -24.43
N ALA A 17 3.76 -22.59 -24.14
CA ALA A 17 2.60 -22.55 -23.27
C ALA A 17 2.98 -22.56 -21.76
N ASN A 18 4.13 -23.12 -21.36
CA ASN A 18 4.60 -23.10 -19.96
C ASN A 18 5.45 -21.86 -19.62
N SER A 19 5.92 -21.11 -20.63
CA SER A 19 6.39 -19.73 -20.40
C SER A 19 5.23 -18.72 -20.38
N GLN A 20 4.05 -19.14 -20.78
CA GLN A 20 2.76 -18.50 -20.62
C GLN A 20 2.00 -19.15 -19.45
N GLN A 21 2.47 -18.99 -18.23
CA GLN A 21 1.51 -18.56 -17.21
C GLN A 21 1.15 -17.12 -17.60
N ILE A 22 0.31 -16.97 -18.61
CA ILE A 22 -0.60 -15.84 -18.71
C ILE A 22 -1.30 -15.88 -17.36
N SER A 23 -1.08 -14.86 -16.53
CA SER A 23 -1.91 -14.69 -15.36
C SER A 23 -3.35 -14.78 -15.86
N THR A 24 -4.11 -15.66 -15.25
CA THR A 24 -5.54 -15.83 -15.51
C THR A 24 -6.35 -14.57 -15.16
N ASP A 25 -5.69 -13.49 -14.78
CA ASP A 25 -6.24 -12.17 -14.49
C ASP A 25 -6.33 -11.24 -15.71
N MET A 26 -5.79 -11.63 -16.85
CA MET A 26 -6.21 -10.99 -18.10
C MET A 26 -7.65 -11.41 -18.33
N VAL A 27 -8.52 -10.46 -18.71
CA VAL A 27 -9.92 -10.69 -19.06
C VAL A 27 -10.01 -11.93 -19.97
N GLN A 28 -10.20 -13.08 -19.34
CA GLN A 28 -10.27 -14.35 -20.06
C GLN A 28 -11.57 -14.36 -20.83
N ALA A 29 -11.49 -14.87 -22.07
CA ALA A 29 -12.68 -15.14 -22.84
C ALA A 29 -13.62 -16.05 -22.02
N PRO A 30 -14.85 -15.63 -21.72
CA PRO A 30 -15.77 -16.47 -20.98
C PRO A 30 -16.13 -17.67 -21.84
N ASN A 31 -15.57 -18.85 -21.53
CA ASN A 31 -16.28 -20.07 -21.85
C ASN A 31 -17.60 -20.06 -21.04
N ALA A 32 -18.65 -20.67 -21.53
CA ALA A 32 -19.94 -20.71 -20.84
C ALA A 32 -19.87 -21.27 -19.40
N SER A 33 -18.82 -22.04 -19.08
CA SER A 33 -18.44 -22.49 -17.72
C SER A 33 -17.71 -21.45 -16.87
N ASP A 34 -17.17 -20.37 -17.46
CA ASP A 34 -16.40 -19.31 -16.77
C ASP A 34 -17.23 -18.04 -16.50
N LEU A 35 -18.51 -18.03 -16.88
CA LEU A 35 -19.44 -16.93 -16.56
C LEU A 35 -19.55 -16.65 -15.05
N GLY A 36 -19.20 -17.59 -14.18
CA GLY A 36 -19.12 -17.42 -12.75
C GLY A 36 -17.85 -16.71 -12.24
N LYS A 37 -16.80 -16.60 -13.06
CA LYS A 37 -15.51 -15.98 -12.63
C LYS A 37 -15.50 -14.45 -12.75
N TYR A 38 -16.42 -13.86 -13.50
CA TYR A 38 -16.55 -12.39 -13.57
C TYR A 38 -17.13 -11.77 -12.30
N GLY A 39 -17.69 -12.59 -11.41
CA GLY A 39 -18.27 -12.19 -10.15
C GLY A 39 -17.53 -12.69 -8.92
N ASP A 40 -16.31 -13.21 -9.02
CA ASP A 40 -15.59 -13.68 -7.83
C ASP A 40 -14.93 -12.48 -7.13
N ILE A 41 -15.78 -11.73 -6.41
CA ILE A 41 -15.39 -10.58 -5.63
C ILE A 41 -15.02 -11.09 -4.24
N ASP A 42 -13.74 -10.99 -3.89
CA ASP A 42 -13.24 -11.43 -2.59
C ASP A 42 -13.68 -10.49 -1.46
N VAL A 43 -13.83 -11.06 -0.26
CA VAL A 43 -14.08 -10.33 0.98
C VAL A 43 -12.97 -10.64 1.96
N SER A 44 -12.33 -9.59 2.48
CA SER A 44 -11.44 -9.74 3.62
C SER A 44 -12.24 -10.13 4.85
N CYS A 45 -12.35 -11.41 5.14
CA CYS A 45 -13.11 -11.93 6.29
C CYS A 45 -12.57 -11.45 7.65
N TYR A 46 -11.32 -10.95 7.69
CA TYR A 46 -10.76 -10.33 8.90
C TYR A 46 -11.27 -8.91 9.13
N THR A 47 -11.44 -8.11 8.09
CA THR A 47 -11.92 -6.72 8.20
C THR A 47 -13.38 -6.56 7.82
N GLY A 48 -13.96 -7.54 7.15
CA GLY A 48 -15.29 -7.45 6.56
C GLY A 48 -15.37 -6.58 5.29
N GLN A 49 -14.23 -6.11 4.78
CA GLN A 49 -14.18 -5.22 3.62
C GLN A 49 -14.22 -6.02 2.31
N LEU A 50 -14.89 -5.44 1.32
CA LEU A 50 -14.93 -5.91 -0.05
C LEU A 50 -13.59 -5.63 -0.74
N ASP A 51 -13.00 -6.61 -1.39
CA ASP A 51 -11.84 -6.43 -2.26
C ASP A 51 -12.31 -6.33 -3.72
N LEU A 52 -12.77 -5.15 -4.11
CA LEU A 52 -13.26 -4.88 -5.44
C LEU A 52 -12.21 -4.11 -6.24
N THR A 53 -11.57 -4.82 -7.17
CA THR A 53 -10.63 -4.25 -8.13
C THR A 53 -11.16 -4.48 -9.55
N ILE A 54 -11.27 -3.40 -10.33
CA ILE A 54 -11.70 -3.48 -11.72
C ILE A 54 -10.50 -3.26 -12.62
N PRO A 55 -10.08 -4.28 -13.38
CA PRO A 55 -8.95 -4.17 -14.28
C PRO A 55 -9.30 -3.29 -15.48
N ILE A 56 -8.37 -2.41 -15.85
CA ILE A 56 -8.40 -1.65 -17.09
C ILE A 56 -7.51 -2.33 -18.13
N CYS A 57 -6.24 -2.56 -17.77
CA CYS A 57 -5.30 -3.34 -18.58
C CYS A 57 -4.10 -3.79 -17.74
N GLU A 58 -3.32 -4.74 -18.23
CA GLU A 58 -2.03 -5.12 -17.70
C GLU A 58 -1.00 -5.17 -18.84
N TYR A 59 0.09 -4.41 -18.69
CA TYR A 59 1.25 -4.53 -19.56
C TYR A 59 2.24 -5.51 -18.96
N ASN A 60 2.85 -6.36 -19.80
CA ASN A 60 3.91 -7.26 -19.38
C ASN A 60 5.11 -7.10 -20.33
N VAL A 61 6.08 -6.30 -19.90
CA VAL A 61 7.27 -5.96 -20.69
C VAL A 61 8.49 -6.54 -19.97
N PHE A 62 9.26 -7.40 -20.65
CA PHE A 62 10.42 -8.10 -20.07
C PHE A 62 10.13 -8.80 -18.73
N ASN A 63 8.97 -9.47 -18.63
CA ASN A 63 8.45 -10.12 -17.42
C ASN A 63 8.17 -9.17 -16.24
N CYS A 64 8.16 -7.87 -16.47
CA CYS A 64 7.73 -6.87 -15.52
C CYS A 64 6.27 -6.50 -15.77
N LYS A 65 5.37 -6.90 -14.87
CA LYS A 65 3.94 -6.66 -14.99
C LYS A 65 3.57 -5.29 -14.45
N LEU A 66 2.87 -4.50 -15.25
CA LEU A 66 2.32 -3.20 -14.86
C LEU A 66 0.80 -3.25 -14.97
N PRO A 67 0.08 -3.52 -13.88
CA PRO A 67 -1.38 -3.44 -13.88
C PRO A 67 -1.84 -1.98 -13.85
N ILE A 68 -2.89 -1.68 -14.63
CA ILE A 68 -3.67 -0.45 -14.53
C ILE A 68 -5.09 -0.86 -14.17
N ASN A 69 -5.54 -0.48 -12.99
CA ASN A 69 -6.86 -0.83 -12.47
C ASN A 69 -7.40 0.26 -11.53
N ILE A 70 -8.69 0.20 -11.22
CA ILE A 70 -9.29 0.99 -10.16
C ILE A 70 -9.74 0.07 -9.02
N ARG A 71 -9.50 0.50 -7.78
CA ARG A 71 -9.88 -0.24 -6.57
C ARG A 71 -10.82 0.59 -5.71
N TYR A 72 -11.87 -0.09 -5.20
CA TYR A 72 -12.87 0.51 -4.33
C TYR A 72 -12.55 0.27 -2.84
N ASP A 73 -12.64 1.33 -2.02
CA ASP A 73 -12.60 1.24 -0.57
C ASP A 73 -14.03 1.14 -0.01
N SER A 74 -14.41 -0.04 0.47
CA SER A 74 -15.74 -0.35 0.96
C SER A 74 -15.96 -0.03 2.45
N SER A 75 -15.00 0.60 3.11
CA SER A 75 -15.08 0.93 4.56
C SER A 75 -16.17 1.95 4.89
N GLY A 76 -16.74 2.60 3.89
CA GLY A 76 -17.70 3.71 4.01
C GLY A 76 -17.10 5.05 3.61
N VAL A 77 -17.91 6.11 3.59
CA VAL A 77 -17.49 7.44 3.17
C VAL A 77 -17.19 8.31 4.38
N LEU A 78 -15.92 8.74 4.51
CA LEU A 78 -15.51 9.70 5.53
C LEU A 78 -15.98 11.12 5.14
N VAL A 79 -16.67 11.79 6.05
CA VAL A 79 -17.28 13.11 5.78
C VAL A 79 -16.24 14.21 5.54
N ASN A 80 -15.11 14.15 6.24
CA ASN A 80 -14.04 15.15 6.18
C ASN A 80 -13.03 14.90 5.06
N LYS A 81 -13.20 13.84 4.26
CA LYS A 81 -12.30 13.48 3.16
C LYS A 81 -12.79 14.08 1.84
N LEU A 82 -11.89 14.80 1.16
CA LEU A 82 -12.14 15.26 -0.20
C LEU A 82 -12.11 14.08 -1.19
N PRO A 83 -12.90 14.12 -2.29
CA PRO A 83 -12.82 13.11 -3.33
C PRO A 83 -11.44 13.08 -3.97
N GLY A 84 -10.96 11.88 -4.29
CA GLY A 84 -9.70 11.65 -4.98
C GLY A 84 -9.80 11.89 -6.49
N TRP A 85 -8.72 11.60 -7.20
CA TRP A 85 -8.60 11.76 -8.65
C TRP A 85 -9.65 10.96 -9.46
N THR A 86 -10.05 9.79 -8.96
CA THR A 86 -11.06 8.90 -9.54
C THR A 86 -12.40 8.93 -8.80
N GLY A 87 -12.66 10.01 -8.03
CA GLY A 87 -13.87 10.15 -7.22
C GLY A 87 -13.72 9.58 -5.81
N SER A 88 -14.81 9.67 -5.04
CA SER A 88 -14.83 9.18 -3.65
C SER A 88 -14.69 7.68 -3.59
N ASN A 89 -13.82 7.20 -2.70
CA ASN A 89 -13.54 5.79 -2.40
C ASN A 89 -12.96 4.96 -3.56
N TRP A 90 -12.70 5.55 -4.73
CA TRP A 90 -12.01 4.90 -5.83
C TRP A 90 -10.57 5.40 -5.94
N THR A 91 -9.65 4.49 -6.20
CA THR A 91 -8.23 4.78 -6.38
C THR A 91 -7.71 4.13 -7.65
N LEU A 92 -7.11 4.91 -8.55
CA LEU A 92 -6.38 4.40 -9.70
C LEU A 92 -5.05 3.81 -9.23
N GLN A 93 -4.82 2.56 -9.60
CA GLN A 93 -3.55 1.88 -9.42
C GLN A 93 -2.85 1.80 -10.77
N ALA A 94 -1.86 2.68 -10.99
CA ALA A 94 -1.07 2.76 -12.21
C ALA A 94 0.35 3.21 -11.84
N GLY A 95 1.25 2.26 -11.58
CA GLY A 95 2.59 2.54 -11.06
C GLY A 95 2.64 2.44 -9.54
N GLY A 96 2.67 3.57 -8.83
CA GLY A 96 2.69 3.58 -7.36
C GLY A 96 3.40 4.78 -6.76
N ALA A 97 3.50 4.79 -5.43
CA ALA A 97 4.07 5.90 -4.67
C ALA A 97 4.70 5.45 -3.34
N ILE A 98 5.53 6.34 -2.82
CA ILE A 98 6.03 6.32 -1.44
C ILE A 98 5.43 7.52 -0.72
N VAL A 99 4.74 7.29 0.41
CA VAL A 99 4.10 8.33 1.22
C VAL A 99 4.78 8.43 2.57
N ARG A 100 5.08 9.64 3.02
CA ARG A 100 5.75 9.94 4.28
C ARG A 100 4.74 10.22 5.39
N THR A 101 4.94 9.57 6.53
CA THR A 101 4.33 9.95 7.81
C THR A 101 5.42 10.55 8.68
N LYS A 102 5.27 11.84 8.98
CA LYS A 102 6.24 12.59 9.80
C LYS A 102 6.05 12.25 11.29
N TYR A 103 7.16 11.96 11.96
CA TYR A 103 7.27 11.84 13.41
C TYR A 103 8.35 12.79 13.92
N GLY A 104 8.03 13.62 14.92
CA GLY A 104 8.96 14.65 15.36
C GLY A 104 9.11 15.77 14.33
N THR A 105 10.35 16.07 13.94
CA THR A 105 10.69 16.97 12.83
C THR A 105 10.96 16.18 11.55
N TRP A 106 11.19 16.88 10.42
CA TRP A 106 11.62 16.22 9.18
C TRP A 106 13.04 15.68 9.36
N ASP A 107 13.27 14.40 9.12
CA ASP A 107 14.53 13.68 9.38
C ASP A 107 15.78 14.33 8.80
N GLU A 108 15.64 15.02 7.65
CA GLU A 108 16.73 15.67 6.91
C GLU A 108 16.90 17.16 7.25
N VAL A 109 15.97 17.77 7.97
CA VAL A 109 15.93 19.23 8.12
C VAL A 109 16.56 19.68 9.42
N VAL A 110 17.45 20.67 9.32
CA VAL A 110 17.90 21.46 10.46
C VAL A 110 17.00 22.69 10.58
N PRO A 111 16.17 22.84 11.61
CA PRO A 111 15.34 24.01 11.80
C PRO A 111 16.18 25.27 11.84
N VAL A 112 15.84 26.26 10.99
CA VAL A 112 16.54 27.53 10.96
C VAL A 112 16.05 28.39 12.13
N ASN A 113 16.75 28.35 13.24
CA ASN A 113 16.49 29.25 14.38
C ASN A 113 17.16 30.62 14.15
N GLN A 114 16.36 31.67 14.26
CA GLN A 114 16.88 33.04 14.36
C GLN A 114 17.49 33.21 15.76
N GLY A 115 18.77 32.97 15.87
CA GLY A 115 19.56 33.66 16.87
C GLY A 115 20.39 32.89 17.89
N THR A 116 20.21 31.61 18.22
CA THR A 116 21.07 31.00 19.28
C THR A 116 21.20 29.46 19.27
N LEU A 117 20.55 28.72 18.40
CA LEU A 117 20.71 27.25 18.43
C LEU A 117 21.57 26.77 17.25
N THR A 118 22.88 26.80 17.46
CA THR A 118 23.88 26.26 16.53
C THR A 118 24.02 24.74 16.55
N THR A 119 23.15 24.02 17.28
CA THR A 119 23.36 22.59 17.60
C THR A 119 22.14 21.68 17.45
N PHE A 120 21.12 22.04 16.65
CA PHE A 120 20.04 21.08 16.37
C PHE A 120 20.58 19.91 15.55
N GLN A 121 20.35 18.69 16.02
CA GLN A 121 20.69 17.46 15.33
C GLN A 121 19.39 16.84 14.76
N ASN A 122 19.28 16.83 13.44
CA ASN A 122 18.21 16.10 12.77
C ASN A 122 18.45 14.59 12.90
N TYR A 123 17.42 13.78 12.63
CA TYR A 123 17.51 12.34 12.83
C TYR A 123 18.60 11.70 11.94
N PHE A 124 18.70 12.09 10.67
CA PHE A 124 19.70 11.52 9.74
C PHE A 124 21.15 11.83 10.15
N SER A 125 21.39 12.96 10.81
CA SER A 125 22.74 13.32 11.23
C SER A 125 23.25 12.49 12.43
N ASN A 126 22.34 11.99 13.28
CA ASN A 126 22.69 11.16 14.44
C ASN A 126 21.56 10.21 14.86
N PRO A 127 21.30 9.14 14.07
CA PRO A 127 20.20 8.21 14.32
C PRO A 127 20.37 7.38 15.61
N SER A 128 21.61 7.26 16.12
CA SER A 128 21.90 6.55 17.39
C SER A 128 21.66 7.40 18.65
N ARG A 129 21.36 8.69 18.49
CA ARG A 129 21.29 9.65 19.60
C ARG A 129 20.37 9.20 20.75
N LEU A 130 19.23 8.59 20.43
CA LEU A 130 18.32 8.07 21.45
C LEU A 130 18.98 6.96 22.29
N LEU A 131 19.77 6.09 21.68
CA LEU A 131 20.51 5.02 22.39
C LEU A 131 21.53 5.60 23.38
N ASP A 132 22.19 6.69 23.00
CA ASP A 132 23.19 7.37 23.84
C ASP A 132 22.53 8.07 25.02
N ASP A 133 21.41 8.75 24.80
CA ASP A 133 20.75 9.61 25.79
C ASP A 133 19.75 8.85 26.68
N MET A 134 19.22 7.69 26.27
CA MET A 134 18.16 6.96 26.97
C MET A 134 18.49 6.55 28.42
N ASN A 135 19.75 6.45 28.77
CA ASN A 135 20.21 6.11 30.11
C ASN A 135 20.42 7.34 31.02
N ASN A 136 20.26 8.56 30.49
CA ASN A 136 20.38 9.81 31.22
C ASN A 136 19.13 10.69 31.01
N ASP A 137 18.20 10.60 31.98
CA ASP A 137 16.91 11.30 31.93
C ASP A 137 17.07 12.83 31.86
N ASP A 138 18.07 13.40 32.50
CA ASP A 138 18.29 14.84 32.50
C ASP A 138 18.74 15.33 31.15
N VAL A 139 19.66 14.61 30.49
CA VAL A 139 20.10 14.93 29.12
C VAL A 139 18.96 14.79 28.13
N LEU A 140 18.16 13.71 28.22
CA LEU A 140 17.04 13.47 27.34
C LEU A 140 15.97 14.59 27.46
N LYS A 141 15.63 14.95 28.72
CA LYS A 141 14.68 16.03 29.01
C LYS A 141 15.21 17.39 28.55
N ASP A 142 16.49 17.68 28.77
CA ASP A 142 17.15 18.92 28.35
C ASP A 142 17.14 19.06 26.81
N ASN A 143 17.47 17.99 26.10
CA ASN A 143 17.47 18.00 24.63
C ASN A 143 16.05 18.23 24.06
N LEU A 144 15.03 17.63 24.68
CA LEU A 144 13.64 17.87 24.34
C LEU A 144 13.18 19.27 24.72
N TYR A 145 13.56 19.76 25.92
CA TYR A 145 13.21 21.09 26.41
C TYR A 145 13.72 22.20 25.48
N PHE A 146 14.96 22.08 25.04
CA PHE A 146 15.57 23.07 24.16
C PHE A 146 15.35 22.79 22.66
N GLY A 147 14.62 21.71 22.31
CA GLY A 147 14.41 21.30 20.93
C GLY A 147 15.72 21.07 20.18
N ARG A 148 16.69 20.37 20.79
CA ARG A 148 18.04 20.18 20.25
C ARG A 148 18.19 18.95 19.36
N CYS A 149 17.33 17.95 19.50
CA CYS A 149 17.45 16.67 18.81
C CYS A 149 16.09 16.17 18.34
N ASP A 150 16.09 15.49 17.20
CA ASP A 150 15.02 14.60 16.78
C ASP A 150 15.37 13.16 17.15
N TYR A 151 14.47 12.46 17.81
CA TYR A 151 14.63 11.08 18.27
C TYR A 151 13.76 10.08 17.53
N SER A 152 12.96 10.55 16.58
CA SER A 152 11.89 9.73 15.96
C SER A 152 12.06 9.70 14.45
N PRO A 153 12.36 8.52 13.87
CA PRO A 153 12.44 8.41 12.43
C PRO A 153 11.07 8.62 11.80
N ASP A 154 11.03 9.28 10.65
CA ASP A 154 9.88 9.31 9.80
C ASP A 154 9.61 7.92 9.19
N VAL A 155 8.35 7.62 8.92
CA VAL A 155 7.94 6.36 8.31
C VAL A 155 7.52 6.59 6.87
N PHE A 156 8.13 5.85 5.96
CA PHE A 156 7.85 5.86 4.53
C PHE A 156 7.06 4.62 4.14
N THR A 157 5.80 4.80 3.77
CA THR A 157 4.91 3.71 3.32
C THR A 157 4.94 3.64 1.80
N PHE A 158 5.17 2.46 1.24
CA PHE A 158 5.15 2.26 -0.20
C PHE A 158 4.01 1.32 -0.64
N ASN A 159 3.46 1.65 -1.81
CA ASN A 159 2.52 0.79 -2.54
C ASN A 159 2.77 0.99 -4.03
N PHE A 160 3.29 -0.04 -4.71
CA PHE A 160 3.59 0.00 -6.13
C PHE A 160 3.57 -1.40 -6.74
N MET A 161 2.97 -1.54 -7.90
CA MET A 161 2.97 -2.76 -8.72
C MET A 161 2.78 -4.06 -7.91
N GLY A 162 1.79 -4.05 -6.98
CA GLY A 162 1.45 -5.19 -6.11
C GLY A 162 2.39 -5.40 -4.91
N LYS A 163 3.35 -4.52 -4.68
CA LYS A 163 4.26 -4.54 -3.52
C LYS A 163 3.85 -3.48 -2.51
N THR A 164 3.73 -3.88 -1.25
CA THR A 164 3.32 -2.99 -0.15
C THR A 164 4.24 -3.14 1.05
N GLY A 165 4.39 -2.08 1.81
CA GLY A 165 5.19 -2.11 3.03
C GLY A 165 5.54 -0.71 3.51
N LYS A 166 6.48 -0.67 4.46
CA LYS A 166 7.07 0.57 4.94
C LYS A 166 8.54 0.41 5.24
N PHE A 167 9.24 1.52 5.26
CA PHE A 167 10.63 1.57 5.67
C PHE A 167 10.91 2.84 6.50
N PHE A 168 11.96 2.78 7.28
CA PHE A 168 12.43 3.87 8.14
C PHE A 168 13.92 3.72 8.40
N PHE A 169 14.57 4.82 8.76
CA PHE A 169 16.01 4.80 9.02
C PHE A 169 16.30 4.30 10.43
N GLY A 170 17.16 3.30 10.56
CA GLY A 170 17.46 2.64 11.82
C GLY A 170 18.50 3.37 12.67
N ASN A 171 18.52 3.09 13.98
CA ASN A 171 19.51 3.64 14.91
C ASN A 171 20.97 3.23 14.56
N ASP A 172 21.16 2.21 13.75
CA ASP A 172 22.44 1.74 13.22
C ASP A 172 22.86 2.41 11.90
N GLY A 173 22.10 3.39 11.42
CA GLY A 173 22.36 4.07 10.17
C GLY A 173 22.06 3.24 8.92
N GLN A 174 21.19 2.23 9.02
CA GLN A 174 20.74 1.40 7.90
C GLN A 174 19.24 1.48 7.76
N TRP A 175 18.74 1.41 6.51
CA TRP A 175 17.31 1.34 6.25
C TRP A 175 16.72 0.01 6.73
N LYS A 176 15.58 0.07 7.39
CA LYS A 176 14.81 -1.06 7.88
C LYS A 176 13.51 -1.14 7.11
N VAL A 177 13.18 -2.34 6.61
CA VAL A 177 12.00 -2.56 5.78
C VAL A 177 11.07 -3.55 6.47
N TYR A 178 9.81 -3.13 6.61
CA TYR A 178 8.71 -3.99 7.00
C TYR A 178 7.82 -4.24 5.77
N SER A 179 7.87 -5.44 5.22
CA SER A 179 7.09 -5.88 4.06
C SER A 179 7.13 -7.41 3.97
N ASP A 180 6.10 -8.02 3.39
CA ASP A 180 6.13 -9.45 3.05
C ASP A 180 7.09 -9.73 1.87
N ASN A 181 7.40 -8.70 1.06
CA ASN A 181 8.39 -8.78 -0.02
C ASN A 181 9.81 -8.47 0.50
N ASN A 182 10.82 -9.00 -0.17
CA ASN A 182 12.20 -8.56 0.01
C ASN A 182 12.43 -7.29 -0.81
N ILE A 183 12.62 -6.17 -0.13
CA ILE A 183 12.85 -4.87 -0.75
C ILE A 183 14.14 -4.28 -0.20
N ASP A 184 15.00 -3.83 -1.10
CA ASP A 184 16.22 -3.10 -0.80
C ASP A 184 15.99 -1.60 -1.03
N VAL A 185 16.35 -0.77 -0.04
CA VAL A 185 16.22 0.69 -0.10
C VAL A 185 17.59 1.31 -0.38
N VAL A 186 17.72 1.94 -1.52
CA VAL A 186 18.96 2.58 -1.97
C VAL A 186 18.84 4.10 -1.85
N PHE A 187 19.19 4.62 -0.68
CA PHE A 187 19.22 6.06 -0.39
C PHE A 187 20.34 6.37 0.62
N ASP A 188 21.39 7.05 0.16
CA ASP A 188 22.47 7.53 1.02
C ASP A 188 22.08 8.89 1.61
N VAL A 189 21.87 8.93 2.94
CA VAL A 189 21.48 10.15 3.66
C VAL A 189 22.58 11.23 3.66
N ASN A 190 23.81 10.85 3.37
CA ASN A 190 24.97 11.77 3.33
C ASN A 190 25.24 12.35 1.95
N ASP A 191 24.60 11.84 0.89
CA ASP A 191 24.79 12.35 -0.46
C ASP A 191 23.87 13.56 -0.72
N ASN A 192 24.47 14.75 -0.90
CA ASN A 192 23.74 15.98 -1.15
C ASN A 192 22.93 15.99 -2.45
N GLU A 193 23.25 15.12 -3.43
CA GLU A 193 22.51 14.98 -4.68
C GLU A 193 21.15 14.28 -4.47
N ASN A 194 20.96 13.64 -3.32
CA ASN A 194 19.70 13.01 -2.92
C ASN A 194 18.65 14.02 -2.37
N TYR A 195 18.99 15.31 -2.35
CA TYR A 195 18.12 16.37 -1.83
C TYR A 195 17.87 17.44 -2.88
N ILE A 196 16.64 17.94 -2.95
CA ILE A 196 16.20 18.94 -3.92
C ILE A 196 15.46 20.09 -3.21
N TYR A 197 15.58 21.30 -3.75
CA TYR A 197 14.69 22.39 -3.37
C TYR A 197 13.28 22.12 -3.86
N PRO A 198 12.22 22.47 -3.09
CA PRO A 198 10.85 22.39 -3.58
C PRO A 198 10.66 23.29 -4.80
N PHE A 199 9.58 23.09 -5.55
CA PHE A 199 9.25 23.89 -6.74
C PHE A 199 9.09 25.38 -6.43
N ILE A 200 8.86 25.75 -5.18
CA ILE A 200 8.95 27.11 -4.62
C ILE A 200 10.12 27.10 -3.63
N ASP A 201 11.27 27.60 -4.06
CA ASP A 201 12.53 27.52 -3.32
C ASP A 201 12.85 28.77 -2.49
N HIS A 202 11.97 29.77 -2.45
CA HIS A 202 12.15 31.02 -1.75
C HIS A 202 11.00 31.31 -0.79
N TYR A 203 11.32 31.83 0.37
CA TYR A 203 10.33 32.46 1.23
C TYR A 203 9.80 33.76 0.60
N PRO A 204 8.55 34.14 0.87
CA PRO A 204 7.95 35.34 0.26
C PRO A 204 8.61 36.67 0.66
N TYR A 205 9.42 36.66 1.71
CA TYR A 205 10.07 37.87 2.21
C TYR A 205 11.51 37.99 1.74
N SER A 206 11.91 39.14 1.23
CA SER A 206 13.22 39.40 0.66
C SER A 206 14.43 39.19 1.60
N TYR A 207 14.17 39.20 2.91
CA TYR A 207 15.17 38.95 3.96
C TYR A 207 15.25 37.49 4.40
N MET A 208 14.37 36.63 3.89
CA MET A 208 14.37 35.21 4.25
C MET A 208 15.37 34.45 3.38
N ARG A 209 15.97 33.43 4.03
CA ARG A 209 16.93 32.55 3.40
C ARG A 209 16.19 31.58 2.44
N LYS A 210 16.96 30.91 1.59
CA LYS A 210 16.44 29.78 0.81
C LYS A 210 15.80 28.77 1.74
N VAL A 211 14.67 28.20 1.32
CA VAL A 211 14.05 27.06 2.01
C VAL A 211 15.02 25.88 2.08
N PRO A 212 14.93 25.01 3.08
CA PRO A 212 15.73 23.80 3.12
C PRO A 212 15.42 22.89 1.93
N LYS A 213 16.41 22.11 1.53
CA LYS A 213 16.18 21.00 0.61
C LYS A 213 15.48 19.87 1.35
N GLY A 214 14.54 19.20 0.69
CA GLY A 214 13.94 17.95 1.15
C GLY A 214 14.41 16.76 0.31
N ILE A 215 14.01 15.56 0.70
CA ILE A 215 14.33 14.32 -0.01
C ILE A 215 13.86 14.40 -1.46
N LYS A 216 14.78 14.16 -2.41
CA LYS A 216 14.52 14.21 -3.85
C LYS A 216 13.74 13.01 -4.36
N GLY A 217 13.97 11.83 -3.78
CA GLY A 217 13.35 10.57 -4.19
C GLY A 217 14.08 9.37 -3.63
N PHE A 218 13.57 8.20 -3.96
CA PHE A 218 14.11 6.93 -3.50
C PHE A 218 14.32 5.97 -4.68
N THR A 219 15.28 5.06 -4.54
CA THR A 219 15.41 3.88 -5.39
C THR A 219 15.12 2.65 -4.54
N LEU A 220 14.13 1.83 -4.96
CA LEU A 220 13.84 0.54 -4.35
C LEU A 220 14.22 -0.57 -5.33
N ARG A 221 14.64 -1.73 -4.82
CA ARG A 221 14.89 -2.93 -5.63
C ARG A 221 14.13 -4.11 -5.03
N ASP A 222 13.52 -4.92 -5.88
CA ASP A 222 12.89 -6.17 -5.44
C ASP A 222 13.85 -7.37 -5.58
N ASP A 223 13.43 -8.51 -5.06
CA ASP A 223 14.18 -9.77 -5.05
C ASP A 223 14.37 -10.43 -6.42
N ASN A 224 13.74 -9.91 -7.47
CA ASN A 224 14.02 -10.25 -8.87
C ASN A 224 15.06 -9.31 -9.51
N GLY A 225 15.54 -8.33 -8.75
CA GLY A 225 16.51 -7.33 -9.20
C GLY A 225 15.91 -6.17 -9.99
N PHE A 226 14.59 -6.06 -10.13
CA PHE A 226 13.98 -4.86 -10.73
C PHE A 226 14.23 -3.63 -9.86
N ILE A 227 14.51 -2.53 -10.53
CA ILE A 227 14.87 -1.25 -9.93
C ILE A 227 13.72 -0.27 -10.15
N TYR A 228 13.20 0.30 -9.07
CA TYR A 228 12.08 1.24 -9.06
C TYR A 228 12.57 2.59 -8.56
N GLU A 229 12.47 3.63 -9.38
CA GLU A 229 12.88 4.98 -9.03
C GLU A 229 11.65 5.86 -8.77
N PHE A 230 11.65 6.54 -7.62
CA PHE A 230 10.54 7.39 -7.16
C PHE A 230 11.00 8.83 -7.03
N GLY A 231 10.17 9.80 -7.46
CA GLY A 231 10.51 11.22 -7.40
C GLY A 231 11.56 11.60 -8.44
N GLY A 232 12.66 12.16 -7.99
CA GLY A 232 13.78 12.58 -8.84
C GLY A 232 13.66 14.01 -9.36
N ALA A 233 12.44 14.48 -9.64
CA ALA A 233 12.15 15.85 -10.06
C ALA A 233 10.92 16.38 -9.30
N THR A 234 10.81 17.70 -9.19
CA THR A 234 9.73 18.32 -8.41
C THR A 234 8.33 18.00 -8.93
N ASP A 235 8.18 17.77 -10.24
CA ASP A 235 6.92 17.44 -10.89
C ASP A 235 6.44 16.00 -10.64
N ALA A 236 7.25 15.16 -9.99
CA ALA A 236 6.88 13.81 -9.54
C ALA A 236 6.79 13.70 -7.99
N ILE A 237 6.66 14.83 -7.30
CA ILE A 237 6.64 14.90 -5.84
C ILE A 237 5.46 15.77 -5.38
N ASP A 238 4.63 15.25 -4.47
CA ASP A 238 3.66 16.09 -3.76
C ASP A 238 4.33 16.84 -2.62
N TYR A 239 3.94 18.09 -2.48
CA TYR A 239 4.44 18.96 -1.41
C TYR A 239 3.28 19.46 -0.56
N THR A 240 3.52 19.57 0.73
CA THR A 240 2.54 20.02 1.72
C THR A 240 3.12 21.12 2.59
N VAL A 241 2.32 22.12 2.93
CA VAL A 241 2.59 23.12 3.95
C VAL A 241 1.39 23.25 4.88
N PRO A 242 1.56 23.30 6.23
CA PRO A 242 0.45 23.49 7.16
C PRO A 242 -0.15 24.89 7.02
N PHE A 243 -1.48 25.01 7.14
CA PHE A 243 -2.19 26.31 7.10
C PHE A 243 -2.10 27.04 8.42
N PHE A 244 -2.34 26.30 9.52
CA PHE A 244 -2.39 26.89 10.84
C PHE A 244 -1.22 26.39 11.65
N ARG A 245 -0.57 27.30 12.33
CA ARG A 245 0.60 27.02 13.12
C ARG A 245 0.22 26.87 14.58
N GLN A 246 0.51 25.76 15.20
CA GLN A 246 0.62 25.73 16.64
C GLN A 246 1.91 26.46 17.02
N MET A 247 1.78 27.53 17.78
CA MET A 247 2.91 28.34 18.26
C MET A 247 3.92 27.40 18.96
N GLU A 248 5.13 27.45 18.55
CA GLU A 248 6.35 27.36 19.32
C GLU A 248 7.52 26.51 18.77
N GLN A 249 7.40 25.50 17.94
CA GLN A 249 8.60 24.70 17.68
C GLN A 249 8.98 24.40 16.21
N GLU A 250 8.13 24.59 15.26
CA GLU A 250 8.45 24.26 13.87
C GLU A 250 8.46 25.49 12.97
N ARG A 251 9.57 26.25 12.98
CA ARG A 251 9.76 27.40 12.09
C ARG A 251 10.14 27.00 10.64
N THR A 252 9.60 25.93 10.15
CA THR A 252 9.79 25.49 8.78
C THR A 252 8.54 25.79 7.97
N GLU A 253 8.42 27.03 7.53
CA GLU A 253 7.28 27.58 6.76
C GLU A 253 7.46 27.35 5.27
N CYS A 254 7.78 26.12 4.84
CA CYS A 254 8.00 25.82 3.44
C CYS A 254 7.27 24.54 3.03
N PHE A 255 7.17 24.36 1.72
CA PHE A 255 6.66 23.11 1.17
C PHE A 255 7.65 21.96 1.39
N PHE A 256 7.19 20.93 2.08
CA PHE A 256 7.96 19.68 2.26
C PHE A 256 7.45 18.56 1.37
N PRO A 257 8.34 17.70 0.88
CA PRO A 257 7.95 16.52 0.13
C PRO A 257 7.25 15.52 1.04
N THR A 258 6.04 15.11 0.66
CA THR A 258 5.20 14.17 1.42
C THR A 258 4.87 12.89 0.65
N CYS A 259 4.99 12.91 -0.69
CA CYS A 259 4.75 11.75 -1.53
C CYS A 259 5.66 11.79 -2.77
N TRP A 260 6.30 10.66 -3.07
CA TRP A 260 7.15 10.47 -4.25
C TRP A 260 6.51 9.41 -5.14
N TYR A 261 6.21 9.78 -6.37
CA TYR A 261 5.59 8.86 -7.33
C TYR A 261 6.64 8.09 -8.13
N LEU A 262 6.29 6.89 -8.57
CA LEU A 262 7.14 6.02 -9.40
C LEU A 262 7.40 6.69 -10.76
N THR A 263 8.67 6.94 -11.09
CA THR A 263 9.08 7.63 -12.33
C THR A 263 9.75 6.71 -13.34
N SER A 264 10.40 5.63 -12.87
CA SER A 264 11.08 4.68 -13.75
C SER A 264 11.09 3.28 -13.15
N VAL A 265 10.94 2.28 -14.01
CA VAL A 265 11.20 0.88 -13.69
C VAL A 265 12.27 0.38 -14.63
N LYS A 266 13.33 -0.21 -14.07
CA LYS A 266 14.45 -0.78 -14.83
C LYS A 266 14.63 -2.25 -14.51
N ASP A 267 15.22 -2.98 -15.44
CA ASP A 267 15.66 -4.35 -15.17
C ASP A 267 16.92 -4.35 -14.29
N LYS A 268 17.35 -5.54 -13.87
CA LYS A 268 18.55 -5.73 -13.05
C LYS A 268 19.86 -5.28 -13.70
N TYR A 269 19.87 -5.05 -15.01
CA TYR A 269 20.99 -4.54 -15.78
C TYR A 269 20.94 -3.01 -15.95
N GLY A 270 19.90 -2.35 -15.46
CA GLY A 270 19.71 -0.90 -15.53
C GLY A 270 19.02 -0.39 -16.79
N ASN A 271 18.49 -1.28 -17.66
CA ASN A 271 17.71 -0.86 -18.82
C ASN A 271 16.31 -0.42 -18.38
N GLU A 272 15.89 0.76 -18.84
CA GLU A 272 14.54 1.27 -18.59
C GLU A 272 13.50 0.41 -19.29
N ILE A 273 12.52 -0.09 -18.52
CA ILE A 273 11.36 -0.87 -18.97
C ILE A 273 10.15 0.05 -19.08
N TYR A 274 9.85 0.79 -18.01
CA TYR A 274 8.76 1.75 -17.98
C TYR A 274 9.26 3.10 -17.50
N LYS A 275 8.72 4.17 -18.09
CA LYS A 275 8.89 5.54 -17.66
C LYS A 275 7.53 6.17 -17.41
N PHE A 276 7.40 6.91 -16.30
CA PHE A 276 6.18 7.58 -15.87
C PHE A 276 6.45 9.09 -15.86
N GLU A 277 5.54 9.85 -16.44
CA GLU A 277 5.61 11.31 -16.46
C GLU A 277 4.38 11.89 -15.74
N TYR A 278 4.61 12.94 -14.97
CA TYR A 278 3.59 13.57 -14.14
C TYR A 278 3.44 15.04 -14.51
N GLU A 279 2.32 15.63 -14.11
CA GLU A 279 2.10 17.06 -14.20
C GLU A 279 1.55 17.60 -12.89
N ARG A 280 1.98 18.81 -12.51
CA ARG A 280 1.50 19.46 -11.28
C ARG A 280 0.12 20.02 -11.48
N GLY A 281 -0.80 19.74 -10.53
CA GLY A 281 -2.14 20.28 -10.48
C GLY A 281 -2.22 21.64 -9.78
N LYS A 282 -3.43 22.15 -9.64
CA LYS A 282 -3.74 23.29 -8.79
C LYS A 282 -3.61 22.90 -7.32
N PHE A 283 -3.39 23.90 -6.45
CA PHE A 283 -3.38 23.67 -5.02
C PHE A 283 -4.71 23.11 -4.50
N ILE A 284 -4.63 22.26 -3.49
CA ILE A 284 -5.76 21.72 -2.73
C ILE A 284 -5.61 22.17 -1.28
N ALA A 285 -6.59 22.90 -0.77
CA ALA A 285 -6.67 23.24 0.65
C ALA A 285 -7.55 22.20 1.35
N GLN A 286 -7.02 21.58 2.41
CA GLN A 286 -7.74 20.62 3.26
C GLN A 286 -7.79 21.14 4.67
N PHE A 287 -8.99 21.08 5.30
CA PHE A 287 -9.22 21.51 6.67
C PHE A 287 -9.89 20.42 7.48
N TYR A 288 -9.64 20.44 8.78
CA TYR A 288 -10.30 19.57 9.76
C TYR A 288 -10.61 20.35 11.04
N LEU A 289 -11.61 19.91 11.79
CA LEU A 289 -11.93 20.47 13.10
C LEU A 289 -10.94 19.95 14.14
N ASP A 290 -10.39 20.86 14.94
CA ASP A 290 -9.50 20.56 16.06
C ASP A 290 -9.91 21.43 17.26
N GLU A 291 -11.07 21.11 17.83
CA GLU A 291 -11.60 21.85 18.99
C GLU A 291 -11.07 21.23 20.29
N GLU A 292 -10.44 22.06 21.09
CA GLU A 292 -9.96 21.69 22.42
C GLU A 292 -10.48 22.70 23.46
N MET A 293 -10.96 22.18 24.58
CA MET A 293 -11.35 22.97 25.73
C MET A 293 -10.55 22.50 26.96
N ILE A 294 -10.06 23.43 27.72
CA ILE A 294 -9.29 23.15 28.95
C ILE A 294 -10.05 23.72 30.16
N SER A 295 -10.24 22.86 31.17
CA SER A 295 -10.70 23.23 32.48
C SER A 295 -9.54 23.14 33.47
N VAL A 296 -9.29 24.21 34.23
CA VAL A 296 -8.23 24.28 35.25
C VAL A 296 -8.84 24.43 36.63
N GLU A 297 -8.57 23.46 37.50
CA GLU A 297 -8.97 23.49 38.92
C GLU A 297 -7.70 23.60 39.77
N GLN A 298 -7.67 24.53 40.73
CA GLN A 298 -6.52 24.74 41.63
C GLN A 298 -6.80 24.21 43.03
N TYR A 299 -5.84 23.53 43.60
CA TYR A 299 -5.93 22.91 44.92
C TYR A 299 -4.73 23.30 45.80
N ASP A 300 -5.01 23.60 47.08
CA ASP A 300 -4.01 23.72 48.11
C ASP A 300 -3.90 22.41 48.93
N LYS A 301 -2.66 21.97 49.18
CA LYS A 301 -2.42 20.70 49.86
C LYS A 301 -2.75 20.78 51.35
N PHE A 302 -2.66 21.98 51.95
CA PHE A 302 -2.83 22.13 53.42
C PHE A 302 -4.29 22.23 53.84
N ASP A 303 -5.15 22.81 53.01
CA ASP A 303 -6.57 23.07 53.34
C ASP A 303 -7.54 22.21 52.55
N GLY A 304 -7.11 21.49 51.52
CA GLY A 304 -7.99 20.78 50.62
C GLY A 304 -9.01 21.72 49.91
N LEU A 305 -8.76 23.00 49.95
CA LEU A 305 -9.64 24.04 49.41
C LEU A 305 -9.48 24.09 47.89
N HIS A 306 -10.64 24.06 47.26
CA HIS A 306 -10.80 24.26 45.81
C HIS A 306 -10.93 25.75 45.54
N TYR A 307 -9.95 26.33 44.82
CA TYR A 307 -9.90 27.78 44.53
C TYR A 307 -10.60 28.20 43.24
N GLY A 308 -11.56 27.45 42.76
CA GLY A 308 -12.32 27.82 41.57
C GLY A 308 -11.94 27.00 40.33
N THR A 309 -12.82 27.00 39.39
CA THR A 309 -12.68 26.34 38.09
C THR A 309 -12.64 27.42 37.02
N ASP A 310 -11.48 27.63 36.43
CA ASP A 310 -11.36 28.52 35.25
C ASP A 310 -11.47 27.67 34.00
N PHE A 311 -12.48 27.92 33.19
CA PHE A 311 -12.59 27.37 31.85
C PHE A 311 -11.78 28.23 30.88
N VAL A 312 -10.66 27.73 30.44
CA VAL A 312 -9.88 28.37 29.39
C VAL A 312 -10.18 27.64 28.11
N ALA A 313 -11.04 28.22 27.28
CA ALA A 313 -11.18 27.72 25.91
C ALA A 313 -9.89 28.05 25.15
N ASN A 314 -9.01 27.08 25.05
CA ASN A 314 -7.69 27.28 24.45
C ASN A 314 -7.75 27.49 22.94
N ASN A 315 -8.87 27.16 22.28
CA ASN A 315 -9.07 27.24 20.85
C ASN A 315 -10.24 28.08 20.40
N SER A 316 -10.70 29.03 21.21
CA SER A 316 -11.72 29.99 20.75
C SER A 316 -11.25 30.83 19.55
N LEU A 317 -9.95 30.88 19.29
CA LEU A 317 -9.36 31.59 18.16
C LEU A 317 -9.08 30.68 16.93
N PHE A 318 -8.82 29.35 17.12
CA PHE A 318 -8.41 28.46 16.02
C PHE A 318 -8.95 27.03 16.20
N PRO A 319 -10.28 26.78 15.97
CA PRO A 319 -10.82 25.41 16.06
C PRO A 319 -10.52 24.54 14.83
N TYR A 320 -9.62 24.95 13.96
CA TYR A 320 -9.32 24.25 12.71
C TYR A 320 -7.84 23.99 12.56
N GLY A 321 -7.52 22.80 12.09
CA GLY A 321 -6.26 22.48 11.47
C GLY A 321 -6.42 22.41 9.95
N GLY A 322 -5.31 22.42 9.21
CA GLY A 322 -5.36 22.28 7.77
C GLY A 322 -4.00 22.34 7.11
N SER A 323 -4.00 21.94 5.83
CA SER A 323 -2.81 21.94 4.99
C SER A 323 -3.13 22.42 3.57
N LEU A 324 -2.16 23.10 2.96
CA LEU A 324 -2.13 23.41 1.55
C LEU A 324 -1.24 22.38 0.85
N ASN A 325 -1.86 21.62 -0.04
CA ASN A 325 -1.21 20.55 -0.79
C ASN A 325 -0.98 20.98 -2.24
N SER A 326 0.19 20.66 -2.78
CA SER A 326 0.55 20.82 -4.18
C SER A 326 0.71 19.43 -4.82
N PRO A 327 -0.39 18.86 -5.35
CA PRO A 327 -0.41 17.51 -5.88
C PRO A 327 0.17 17.42 -7.28
N VAL A 328 0.64 16.23 -7.65
CA VAL A 328 0.96 15.88 -9.04
C VAL A 328 0.07 14.73 -9.51
N TYR A 329 -0.13 14.63 -10.83
CA TYR A 329 -0.99 13.64 -11.45
C TYR A 329 -0.24 12.92 -12.57
N LEU A 330 -0.46 11.62 -12.70
CA LEU A 330 0.14 10.83 -13.76
C LEU A 330 -0.37 11.33 -15.13
N LYS A 331 0.57 11.65 -16.03
CA LYS A 331 0.30 12.17 -17.35
C LYS A 331 0.46 11.11 -18.43
N SER A 332 1.55 10.34 -18.39
CA SER A 332 1.81 9.30 -19.39
C SER A 332 2.69 8.19 -18.85
N ILE A 333 2.54 7.02 -19.46
CA ILE A 333 3.41 5.87 -19.29
C ILE A 333 3.99 5.50 -20.63
N THR A 334 5.31 5.35 -20.70
CA THR A 334 6.01 4.94 -21.92
C THR A 334 6.89 3.71 -21.65
N SER A 335 7.13 2.93 -22.68
CA SER A 335 8.09 1.82 -22.67
C SER A 335 8.88 1.83 -23.97
N ASN A 336 10.21 1.73 -23.90
CA ASN A 336 11.10 1.73 -25.06
C ASN A 336 10.79 2.84 -26.09
N GLY A 337 10.41 4.03 -25.61
CA GLY A 337 10.06 5.18 -26.44
C GLY A 337 8.66 5.14 -27.07
N THR A 338 7.86 4.12 -26.74
CA THR A 338 6.45 4.02 -27.16
C THR A 338 5.53 4.40 -26.03
N THR A 339 4.52 5.23 -26.32
CA THR A 339 3.48 5.59 -25.35
C THR A 339 2.51 4.41 -25.17
N LEU A 340 2.39 3.95 -23.92
CA LEU A 340 1.49 2.88 -23.53
C LEU A 340 0.14 3.44 -23.05
N ALA A 341 0.17 4.52 -22.26
CA ALA A 341 -1.02 5.16 -21.73
C ALA A 341 -0.83 6.67 -21.62
N VAL A 342 -1.89 7.44 -21.91
CA VAL A 342 -1.98 8.89 -21.67
C VAL A 342 -3.21 9.15 -20.80
N PHE A 343 -3.02 9.90 -19.72
CA PHE A 343 -4.07 10.20 -18.73
C PHE A 343 -4.54 11.65 -18.92
N HIS A 344 -5.80 11.83 -19.22
CA HIS A 344 -6.42 13.13 -19.41
C HIS A 344 -7.25 13.51 -18.18
N SER A 345 -6.97 14.68 -17.63
CA SER A 345 -7.62 15.15 -16.41
C SER A 345 -8.09 16.58 -16.58
N GLU A 346 -9.12 16.94 -15.84
CA GLU A 346 -9.66 18.30 -15.80
C GLU A 346 -9.80 18.79 -14.36
N ASP A 347 -9.48 20.07 -14.14
CA ASP A 347 -9.75 20.73 -12.88
C ASP A 347 -11.26 20.94 -12.71
N THR A 348 -11.76 20.75 -11.48
CA THR A 348 -13.19 20.97 -11.18
C THR A 348 -13.56 22.45 -11.26
N ASP A 349 -14.77 22.74 -11.69
CA ASP A 349 -15.29 24.13 -11.69
C ASP A 349 -15.45 24.69 -10.28
N ILE A 350 -15.64 23.80 -9.30
CA ILE A 350 -15.89 24.17 -7.90
C ILE A 350 -14.57 24.30 -7.14
N PRO A 351 -14.26 25.46 -6.54
CA PRO A 351 -13.12 25.61 -5.63
C PRO A 351 -13.22 24.68 -4.42
N THR A 352 -12.07 24.20 -3.90
CA THR A 352 -12.09 23.33 -2.70
C THR A 352 -12.68 24.01 -1.46
N LYS A 353 -12.68 25.36 -1.39
CA LYS A 353 -13.35 26.08 -0.32
C LYS A 353 -14.86 25.75 -0.20
N ASN A 354 -15.51 25.35 -1.30
CA ASN A 354 -16.93 25.04 -1.28
C ASN A 354 -17.25 23.74 -0.51
N TYR A 355 -16.23 22.94 -0.19
CA TYR A 355 -16.33 21.82 0.74
C TYR A 355 -16.32 22.27 2.22
N TYR A 356 -16.05 23.57 2.46
CA TYR A 356 -15.91 24.17 3.79
C TYR A 356 -16.73 25.47 3.86
N PRO A 357 -18.06 25.44 3.67
CA PRO A 357 -18.88 26.63 3.57
C PRO A 357 -18.91 27.47 4.85
N ASN A 358 -18.70 26.83 6.01
CA ASN A 358 -18.70 27.47 7.32
C ASN A 358 -17.30 27.89 7.80
N LEU A 359 -16.25 27.69 6.98
CA LEU A 359 -14.92 28.14 7.31
C LEU A 359 -14.83 29.66 7.21
N ASP A 360 -14.74 30.36 8.35
CA ASP A 360 -14.56 31.80 8.41
C ASP A 360 -13.08 32.19 8.34
N VAL A 361 -12.59 32.35 7.13
CA VAL A 361 -11.20 32.74 6.86
C VAL A 361 -10.89 34.16 7.31
N ASN A 362 -11.89 35.04 7.35
CA ASN A 362 -11.66 36.47 7.64
C ASN A 362 -11.35 36.73 9.12
N ASN A 363 -11.99 36.00 10.03
CA ASN A 363 -11.69 36.11 11.47
C ASN A 363 -10.31 35.52 11.85
N TYR A 364 -9.81 34.55 11.06
CA TYR A 364 -8.50 33.95 11.26
C TYR A 364 -7.36 34.85 10.81
N TYR A 365 -7.62 35.76 9.87
CA TYR A 365 -6.58 36.58 9.28
C TYR A 365 -6.06 37.66 10.23
N MET A 366 -6.87 38.08 11.17
CA MET A 366 -6.56 39.20 12.07
C MET A 366 -5.68 38.82 13.28
N GLY A 367 -5.64 37.54 13.65
CA GLY A 367 -4.80 37.03 14.77
C GLY A 367 -3.44 36.49 14.35
N ALA A 368 -3.27 36.16 13.08
CA ALA A 368 -2.15 35.37 12.56
C ALA A 368 -1.23 36.22 11.68
N VAL A 369 -0.65 37.29 12.22
CA VAL A 369 0.37 38.11 11.52
C VAL A 369 1.61 37.24 11.11
N TYR A 370 1.70 36.04 11.63
CA TYR A 370 2.81 35.09 11.36
C TYR A 370 2.46 33.88 10.45
N ASP A 371 1.18 33.63 10.16
CA ASP A 371 0.74 32.42 9.43
C ASP A 371 0.25 32.69 8.00
N GLY A 372 0.64 33.82 7.42
CA GLY A 372 0.21 34.27 6.09
C GLY A 372 0.76 33.48 4.90
N LEU A 373 1.70 32.54 5.08
CA LEU A 373 2.41 31.89 3.99
C LEU A 373 1.53 31.03 3.07
N PRO A 374 0.65 30.14 3.56
CA PRO A 374 -0.21 29.37 2.67
C PRO A 374 -1.14 30.27 1.85
N PHE A 375 -1.66 31.36 2.46
CA PHE A 375 -2.47 32.34 1.75
C PHE A 375 -1.67 33.13 0.72
N TYR A 376 -0.43 33.44 1.00
CA TYR A 376 0.47 34.08 0.05
C TYR A 376 0.69 33.23 -1.20
N TYR A 377 0.96 31.94 -1.04
CA TYR A 377 1.12 31.00 -2.16
C TYR A 377 -0.14 30.87 -3.00
N LEU A 378 -1.32 30.97 -2.41
CA LEU A 378 -2.60 30.93 -3.12
C LEU A 378 -2.89 32.21 -3.92
N GLN A 379 -2.32 33.35 -3.53
CA GLN A 379 -2.52 34.64 -4.23
C GLN A 379 -1.68 34.75 -5.51
N THR A 380 -0.58 33.96 -5.60
CA THR A 380 0.35 34.02 -6.71
C THR A 380 0.08 32.90 -7.69
N ASP A 381 -0.82 33.10 -8.66
CA ASP A 381 -0.93 32.25 -9.85
C ASP A 381 0.32 32.35 -10.75
N ASP A 382 1.21 33.31 -10.46
CA ASP A 382 2.42 33.57 -11.22
C ASP A 382 3.62 32.94 -10.50
N LYS A 383 4.40 32.12 -11.25
CA LYS A 383 5.64 31.47 -10.80
C LYS A 383 6.71 32.46 -10.32
N ASP A 384 6.53 33.77 -10.48
CA ASP A 384 7.46 34.82 -10.08
C ASP A 384 7.03 35.48 -8.75
N ILE A 385 7.18 34.72 -7.69
CA ILE A 385 6.91 35.14 -6.29
C ILE A 385 7.66 36.43 -5.90
N ARG A 386 8.74 36.77 -6.61
CA ARG A 386 9.58 37.96 -6.35
C ARG A 386 8.90 39.30 -6.63
N LYS A 387 7.76 39.31 -7.34
CA LYS A 387 7.06 40.55 -7.72
C LYS A 387 6.14 41.12 -6.66
N TYR A 388 5.79 40.37 -5.64
CA TYR A 388 4.82 40.78 -4.64
C TYR A 388 5.50 41.25 -3.35
N GLN A 389 5.60 42.57 -3.18
CA GLN A 389 5.96 43.16 -1.89
C GLN A 389 4.74 43.11 -0.97
N TYR A 390 4.89 42.42 0.16
CA TYR A 390 3.91 42.42 1.23
C TYR A 390 3.82 43.83 1.81
N THR A 391 2.72 44.52 1.60
CA THR A 391 2.40 45.73 2.31
C THR A 391 1.53 45.39 3.50
N GLN A 392 1.94 45.77 4.69
CA GLN A 392 1.22 45.61 5.97
C GLN A 392 -0.17 46.24 5.98
N GLN A 393 -0.57 46.91 4.93
CA GLN A 393 -1.86 47.57 4.80
C GLN A 393 -2.69 46.89 3.71
N GLY A 394 -3.74 46.19 4.10
CA GLY A 394 -4.82 45.97 3.19
C GLY A 394 -5.05 44.57 2.66
N VAL A 395 -5.17 43.63 3.52
CA VAL A 395 -5.77 42.32 3.16
C VAL A 395 -7.31 42.37 3.04
N SER A 396 -7.91 43.53 3.35
CA SER A 396 -9.34 43.74 3.32
C SER A 396 -10.00 43.75 1.93
N SER A 397 -9.25 43.70 0.84
CA SER A 397 -9.77 43.71 -0.53
C SER A 397 -9.46 42.51 -1.39
N ILE A 398 -8.83 41.46 -0.83
CA ILE A 398 -8.45 40.29 -1.61
C ILE A 398 -9.63 39.33 -1.69
N SER A 399 -10.06 39.00 -2.90
CA SER A 399 -10.96 37.87 -3.15
C SER A 399 -10.38 36.65 -2.45
N ASN A 400 -11.19 35.97 -1.63
CA ASN A 400 -10.75 34.81 -0.81
C ASN A 400 -9.78 33.94 -1.62
N PRO A 401 -8.49 33.79 -1.21
CA PRO A 401 -7.46 33.12 -2.00
C PRO A 401 -7.74 31.61 -2.21
N LEU A 402 -8.60 31.03 -1.37
CA LEU A 402 -9.07 29.66 -1.54
C LEU A 402 -9.92 29.47 -2.82
N ASN A 403 -10.34 30.56 -3.49
CA ASN A 403 -10.99 30.50 -4.80
C ASN A 403 -10.06 29.90 -5.89
N ALA A 404 -8.76 29.96 -5.73
CA ALA A 404 -7.79 29.42 -6.69
C ALA A 404 -7.58 27.91 -6.55
N THR A 405 -8.02 27.31 -5.44
CA THR A 405 -7.86 25.87 -5.20
C THR A 405 -8.85 25.05 -6.00
N ARG A 406 -8.41 23.89 -6.54
CA ARG A 406 -9.24 22.99 -7.35
C ARG A 406 -8.90 21.54 -7.06
N LEU A 407 -9.92 20.69 -7.11
CA LEU A 407 -9.69 19.26 -7.31
C LEU A 407 -9.48 19.01 -8.80
N ARG A 408 -8.82 17.90 -9.11
CA ARG A 408 -8.64 17.42 -10.48
C ARG A 408 -9.25 16.02 -10.61
N MET A 409 -10.01 15.80 -11.67
CA MET A 409 -10.70 14.54 -11.94
C MET A 409 -10.11 13.87 -13.19
N LEU A 410 -9.86 12.58 -13.13
CA LEU A 410 -9.48 11.79 -14.30
C LEU A 410 -10.69 11.69 -15.25
N LYS A 411 -10.52 12.06 -16.51
CA LYS A 411 -11.56 12.03 -17.53
C LYS A 411 -11.44 10.87 -18.49
N SER A 412 -10.26 10.60 -18.96
CA SER A 412 -10.01 9.45 -19.82
C SER A 412 -8.58 8.95 -19.73
N ILE A 413 -8.39 7.71 -20.16
CA ILE A 413 -7.09 7.09 -20.39
C ILE A 413 -7.05 6.62 -21.84
N ASP A 414 -6.15 7.19 -22.64
CA ASP A 414 -5.84 6.68 -23.98
C ASP A 414 -4.82 5.56 -23.85
N LEU A 415 -5.21 4.35 -24.14
CA LEU A 415 -4.35 3.18 -24.27
C LEU A 415 -4.02 2.98 -25.75
N TYR A 416 -3.12 2.07 -26.07
CA TYR A 416 -2.64 1.85 -27.45
C TYR A 416 -3.73 1.84 -28.54
N ASN A 417 -4.89 1.25 -28.28
CA ASN A 417 -6.01 1.15 -29.25
C ASN A 417 -7.40 1.26 -28.59
N ILE A 418 -7.45 1.68 -27.33
CA ILE A 418 -8.67 1.78 -26.53
C ILE A 418 -8.64 3.12 -25.79
N ASN A 419 -9.76 3.84 -25.81
CA ASN A 419 -10.00 4.95 -24.90
C ASN A 419 -10.91 4.48 -23.76
N VAL A 420 -10.56 4.80 -22.54
CA VAL A 420 -11.37 4.52 -21.33
C VAL A 420 -11.81 5.86 -20.74
N THR A 421 -13.11 6.10 -20.68
CA THR A 421 -13.67 7.34 -20.13
C THR A 421 -14.27 7.14 -18.75
N PHE A 422 -14.24 8.18 -17.92
CA PHE A 422 -14.76 8.19 -16.56
C PHE A 422 -15.80 9.30 -16.41
N ASP A 423 -17.01 8.91 -15.97
CA ASP A 423 -18.11 9.82 -15.74
C ASP A 423 -18.49 9.85 -14.25
N TYR A 424 -18.65 11.04 -13.71
CA TYR A 424 -18.88 11.27 -12.28
C TYR A 424 -20.24 11.93 -12.04
N GLY A 425 -20.84 11.61 -10.90
CA GLY A 425 -22.02 12.32 -10.42
C GLY A 425 -21.75 13.81 -10.17
N THR A 426 -22.83 14.56 -10.14
CA THR A 426 -22.82 16.02 -9.90
C THR A 426 -22.71 16.38 -8.42
N GLU A 427 -22.84 15.40 -7.50
CA GLU A 427 -22.66 15.57 -6.07
C GLU A 427 -21.26 16.09 -5.74
N LYS A 428 -21.09 16.78 -4.63
CA LYS A 428 -19.77 17.27 -4.19
C LYS A 428 -18.73 16.15 -4.08
N ASN A 429 -19.13 14.97 -3.61
CA ASN A 429 -18.26 13.82 -3.44
C ASN A 429 -17.83 13.13 -4.75
N ARG A 430 -18.37 13.59 -5.91
CA ARG A 430 -17.94 13.15 -7.23
C ARG A 430 -17.81 11.61 -7.34
N PHE A 431 -18.88 10.88 -7.03
CA PHE A 431 -18.90 9.43 -7.16
C PHE A 431 -18.75 9.02 -8.62
N LEU A 432 -17.89 8.04 -8.89
CA LEU A 432 -17.74 7.45 -10.22
C LEU A 432 -19.03 6.71 -10.61
N ARG A 433 -19.67 7.13 -11.71
CA ARG A 433 -20.94 6.55 -12.18
C ARG A 433 -20.75 5.57 -13.31
N HIS A 434 -19.88 5.91 -14.26
CA HIS A 434 -19.59 5.06 -15.41
C HIS A 434 -18.10 5.03 -15.70
N MET A 435 -17.63 3.87 -16.12
CA MET A 435 -16.32 3.68 -16.73
C MET A 435 -16.56 2.94 -18.06
N THR A 436 -16.31 3.63 -19.17
CA THR A 436 -16.66 3.16 -20.51
C THR A 436 -15.41 2.92 -21.33
N PHE A 437 -15.33 1.73 -21.92
CA PHE A 437 -14.31 1.34 -22.89
C PHE A 437 -14.82 1.62 -24.29
N GLN A 438 -14.11 2.46 -25.03
CA GLN A 438 -14.44 2.81 -26.42
C GLN A 438 -13.32 2.29 -27.33
N PRO A 439 -13.48 1.14 -27.95
CA PRO A 439 -12.65 0.77 -29.09
C PRO A 439 -13.04 1.67 -30.26
N GLY A 440 -12.10 2.19 -31.03
CA GLY A 440 -12.25 3.23 -32.05
C GLY A 440 -13.36 3.07 -33.09
N GLU A 441 -14.15 1.99 -33.09
CA GLU A 441 -15.29 1.75 -33.96
C GLU A 441 -16.40 0.95 -33.24
N LYS A 442 -17.49 1.60 -32.84
CA LYS A 442 -18.88 1.12 -32.75
C LYS A 442 -19.40 0.36 -31.53
N GLU A 443 -18.66 -0.19 -30.60
CA GLU A 443 -19.22 -0.87 -29.43
C GLU A 443 -18.71 -0.26 -28.14
N GLU A 444 -19.57 0.42 -27.38
CA GLU A 444 -19.28 0.93 -26.05
C GLU A 444 -19.54 -0.16 -25.01
N ASN A 445 -18.53 -0.45 -24.19
CA ASN A 445 -18.63 -1.38 -23.08
C ASN A 445 -18.47 -0.60 -21.78
N SER A 446 -19.48 -0.55 -20.94
CA SER A 446 -19.52 0.30 -19.76
C SER A 446 -19.75 -0.49 -18.48
N TYR A 447 -18.96 -0.17 -17.45
CA TYR A 447 -19.30 -0.47 -16.07
C TYR A 447 -20.17 0.65 -15.52
N THR A 448 -21.25 0.29 -14.78
CA THR A 448 -22.09 1.26 -14.06
C THR A 448 -22.01 1.01 -12.55
N PHE A 449 -21.86 2.08 -11.78
CA PHE A 449 -21.71 2.06 -10.33
C PHE A 449 -22.86 2.80 -9.65
N ASN A 450 -23.57 2.12 -8.76
CA ASN A 450 -24.67 2.71 -8.02
C ASN A 450 -24.33 2.77 -6.52
N TYR A 451 -24.85 3.80 -5.84
CA TYR A 451 -24.51 4.10 -4.44
C TYR A 451 -25.77 4.34 -3.62
N TYR A 452 -25.67 4.06 -2.31
CA TYR A 452 -26.76 4.23 -1.36
C TYR A 452 -26.93 5.70 -0.98
N PHE A 453 -27.95 6.37 -1.51
CA PHE A 453 -28.35 7.76 -1.24
C PHE A 453 -27.15 8.72 -1.03
N PRO A 454 -26.25 8.86 -2.00
CA PRO A 454 -25.06 9.70 -1.87
C PRO A 454 -25.38 11.19 -1.71
N GLU A 455 -26.54 11.63 -2.16
CA GLU A 455 -27.07 13.00 -1.99
C GLU A 455 -27.36 13.37 -0.54
N ASN A 456 -27.52 12.39 0.35
CA ASN A 456 -27.78 12.63 1.78
C ASN A 456 -26.50 12.88 2.59
N LEU A 457 -25.33 12.74 1.98
CA LEU A 457 -24.07 13.10 2.63
C LEU A 457 -23.99 14.64 2.83
N PRO A 458 -23.40 15.10 3.95
CA PRO A 458 -23.29 16.52 4.21
C PRO A 458 -22.40 17.23 3.17
N ALA A 459 -22.82 18.43 2.82
CA ALA A 459 -22.04 19.27 1.91
C ALA A 459 -20.81 19.93 2.57
N ASP A 460 -20.76 19.96 3.90
CA ASP A 460 -19.70 20.58 4.71
C ASP A 460 -18.79 19.50 5.29
N CYS A 461 -17.52 19.49 4.88
CA CYS A 461 -16.50 18.59 5.42
C CYS A 461 -16.08 18.92 6.86
N LEU A 462 -16.44 20.12 7.38
CA LEU A 462 -16.21 20.52 8.78
C LEU A 462 -17.44 20.29 9.66
N THR A 463 -18.42 19.52 9.20
CA THR A 463 -19.59 19.21 10.01
C THR A 463 -19.21 18.40 11.27
N LYS A 464 -19.89 18.71 12.38
CA LYS A 464 -19.81 17.93 13.62
C LYS A 464 -20.70 16.68 13.60
N LYS A 465 -21.42 16.44 12.49
CA LYS A 465 -22.29 15.27 12.32
C LYS A 465 -21.48 14.04 11.88
N THR A 466 -20.55 13.64 12.72
CA THR A 466 -19.74 12.46 12.50
C THR A 466 -19.72 11.59 13.74
N ASP A 467 -19.51 10.29 13.56
CA ASP A 467 -19.10 9.41 14.65
C ASP A 467 -17.60 9.59 14.96
N ASP A 468 -17.11 8.89 15.95
CA ASP A 468 -15.71 8.93 16.41
C ASP A 468 -14.69 8.56 15.32
N TRP A 469 -15.10 7.80 14.31
CA TRP A 469 -14.26 7.34 13.21
C TRP A 469 -14.37 8.21 11.95
N GLY A 470 -15.23 9.25 11.97
CA GLY A 470 -15.40 10.22 10.90
C GLY A 470 -16.48 9.87 9.87
N TYR A 471 -17.28 8.83 10.09
CA TYR A 471 -18.44 8.50 9.26
C TYR A 471 -19.65 9.34 9.64
N TYR A 472 -20.56 9.51 8.67
CA TYR A 472 -21.71 10.39 8.88
C TYR A 472 -22.66 9.87 9.98
N ASN A 473 -23.07 10.82 10.84
CA ASN A 473 -24.08 10.64 11.85
C ASN A 473 -25.18 11.69 11.64
N SER A 474 -26.37 11.27 11.21
CA SER A 474 -27.50 12.17 10.97
C SER A 474 -28.06 12.83 12.25
N GLY A 475 -27.73 12.27 13.40
CA GLY A 475 -28.27 12.69 14.70
C GLY A 475 -29.72 12.26 14.92
N THR A 476 -30.27 11.38 14.07
CA THR A 476 -31.66 10.89 14.17
C THR A 476 -31.80 9.65 15.04
N THR A 477 -30.75 8.89 15.28
CA THR A 477 -30.72 7.83 16.29
C THR A 477 -30.71 8.46 17.66
N ALA A 478 -31.51 7.93 18.57
CA ALA A 478 -31.63 8.41 19.94
C ALA A 478 -30.21 8.64 20.51
N LYS A 479 -29.83 9.92 20.59
CA LYS A 479 -28.56 10.32 21.18
C LYS A 479 -28.63 9.85 22.63
N ASP A 480 -27.78 8.93 22.99
CA ASP A 480 -27.36 8.85 24.36
C ASP A 480 -26.69 10.19 24.65
N GLU A 481 -27.30 11.03 25.49
CA GLU A 481 -26.74 12.34 25.86
C GLU A 481 -25.30 12.20 26.39
N SER A 482 -24.92 10.99 26.79
CA SER A 482 -23.57 10.63 27.22
C SER A 482 -22.59 10.35 26.07
N ASN A 483 -23.05 10.16 24.82
CA ASN A 483 -22.18 9.92 23.65
C ASN A 483 -22.71 10.62 22.38
N PRO A 484 -22.39 11.92 22.18
CA PRO A 484 -22.82 12.69 21.01
C PRO A 484 -22.23 12.19 19.68
N PHE A 485 -21.18 11.35 19.71
CA PHE A 485 -20.49 10.77 18.59
C PHE A 485 -20.91 9.33 18.29
N GLY A 486 -22.12 8.93 18.72
CA GLY A 486 -22.66 7.59 18.53
C GLY A 486 -22.81 7.20 17.05
N ILE A 487 -22.85 5.89 16.80
CA ILE A 487 -22.95 5.31 15.44
C ILE A 487 -24.37 5.45 14.90
N ASP A 488 -24.51 6.02 13.71
CA ASP A 488 -25.77 6.02 12.95
C ASP A 488 -25.83 4.83 11.99
N LEU A 489 -26.69 3.87 12.26
CA LEU A 489 -26.82 2.65 11.46
C LEU A 489 -27.26 2.87 10.01
N TYR A 490 -27.91 3.99 9.72
CA TYR A 490 -28.38 4.35 8.38
C TYR A 490 -27.43 5.36 7.73
N GLY A 491 -27.08 6.43 8.43
CA GLY A 491 -26.21 7.49 7.94
C GLY A 491 -24.82 7.00 7.55
N SER A 492 -24.25 6.06 8.28
CA SER A 492 -22.94 5.48 7.97
C SER A 492 -22.89 4.75 6.61
N ARG A 493 -24.05 4.38 6.03
CA ARG A 493 -24.14 3.71 4.71
C ARG A 493 -24.24 4.70 3.54
N TYR A 494 -24.54 5.98 3.76
CA TYR A 494 -24.67 6.94 2.67
C TYR A 494 -23.40 7.01 1.83
N GLY A 495 -23.55 6.89 0.51
CA GLY A 495 -22.45 6.85 -0.43
C GLY A 495 -21.73 5.48 -0.55
N ALA A 496 -22.17 4.45 0.18
CA ALA A 496 -21.64 3.09 -0.02
C ALA A 496 -22.07 2.54 -1.38
N LEU A 497 -21.18 1.83 -2.09
CA LEU A 497 -21.46 1.19 -3.37
C LEU A 497 -22.49 0.06 -3.17
N THR A 498 -23.65 0.17 -3.82
CA THR A 498 -24.71 -0.84 -3.71
C THR A 498 -24.61 -1.93 -4.76
N ASP A 499 -24.16 -1.57 -5.94
CA ASP A 499 -24.03 -2.53 -7.03
C ASP A 499 -23.11 -2.04 -8.15
N VAL A 500 -22.57 -3.03 -8.87
CA VAL A 500 -21.81 -2.86 -10.11
C VAL A 500 -22.52 -3.62 -11.22
N VAL A 501 -22.84 -2.92 -12.30
CA VAL A 501 -23.29 -3.54 -13.55
C VAL A 501 -22.09 -3.66 -14.48
N TYR A 502 -21.83 -4.86 -14.95
CA TYR A 502 -20.70 -5.19 -15.82
C TYR A 502 -21.00 -4.90 -17.30
N PRO A 503 -20.01 -4.70 -18.16
CA PRO A 503 -20.22 -4.53 -19.61
C PRO A 503 -21.03 -5.67 -20.26
N THR A 504 -20.97 -6.87 -19.70
CA THR A 504 -21.77 -8.03 -20.14
C THR A 504 -23.24 -7.98 -19.74
N GLY A 505 -23.65 -6.97 -18.95
CA GLY A 505 -24.98 -6.82 -18.38
C GLY A 505 -25.20 -7.54 -17.05
N GLY A 506 -24.30 -8.45 -16.64
CA GLY A 506 -24.35 -9.05 -15.30
C GLY A 506 -24.22 -7.99 -14.20
N LYS A 507 -24.70 -8.34 -13.01
CA LYS A 507 -24.79 -7.39 -11.89
C LYS A 507 -24.37 -8.05 -10.58
N SER A 508 -23.49 -7.38 -9.81
CA SER A 508 -23.19 -7.74 -8.43
C SER A 508 -23.73 -6.70 -7.46
N CYS A 509 -24.53 -7.12 -6.48
CA CYS A 509 -25.14 -6.28 -5.46
C CYS A 509 -24.51 -6.53 -4.09
N PHE A 510 -24.32 -5.47 -3.31
CA PHE A 510 -23.64 -5.46 -2.02
C PHE A 510 -24.58 -4.96 -0.92
N GLU A 511 -24.67 -5.71 0.17
CA GLU A 511 -25.37 -5.31 1.38
C GLU A 511 -24.39 -5.21 2.53
N TYR A 512 -24.46 -4.11 3.26
CA TYR A 512 -23.53 -3.80 4.35
C TYR A 512 -24.21 -3.74 5.71
N ASP A 513 -23.47 -4.12 6.74
CA ASP A 513 -23.73 -3.77 8.14
C ASP A 513 -22.65 -2.80 8.63
N VAL A 514 -22.96 -2.02 9.66
CA VAL A 514 -21.93 -1.29 10.41
C VAL A 514 -21.10 -2.27 11.21
N ASN A 515 -19.84 -1.96 11.42
CA ASN A 515 -18.95 -2.79 12.22
C ASN A 515 -19.43 -2.94 13.67
N ASP A 516 -19.15 -4.08 14.27
CA ASP A 516 -19.41 -4.35 15.68
C ASP A 516 -18.26 -5.11 16.35
N TYR A 517 -18.24 -5.12 17.66
CA TYR A 517 -17.23 -5.81 18.43
C TYR A 517 -17.83 -6.49 19.66
N GLY A 518 -17.21 -7.60 20.10
CA GLY A 518 -17.53 -8.34 21.33
C GLY A 518 -16.45 -8.19 22.40
N GLY A 519 -15.30 -7.63 22.05
CA GLY A 519 -14.19 -7.30 22.92
C GLY A 519 -13.55 -5.95 22.56
N CYS A 520 -13.04 -5.25 23.57
CA CYS A 520 -12.30 -4.00 23.37
C CYS A 520 -10.99 -4.07 24.14
N MET A 521 -9.90 -3.61 23.53
CA MET A 521 -8.62 -3.52 24.22
C MET A 521 -8.71 -2.52 25.38
N SER A 522 -8.16 -2.90 26.56
CA SER A 522 -8.07 -2.02 27.72
C SER A 522 -7.19 -0.78 27.42
N ASP A 523 -7.42 0.31 28.18
CA ASP A 523 -6.65 1.56 28.02
C ASP A 523 -5.13 1.35 28.15
N ASP A 524 -4.69 0.41 28.97
CA ASP A 524 -3.29 0.04 29.15
C ASP A 524 -2.79 -1.02 28.14
N ARG A 525 -3.66 -1.41 27.18
CA ARG A 525 -3.42 -2.39 26.12
C ARG A 525 -2.93 -3.78 26.55
N SER A 526 -3.12 -4.12 27.82
CA SER A 526 -2.63 -5.37 28.42
C SER A 526 -3.59 -6.55 28.28
N LYS A 527 -4.87 -6.29 28.02
CA LYS A 527 -5.93 -7.31 27.94
C LYS A 527 -7.07 -6.88 27.03
N LEU A 528 -7.82 -7.87 26.54
CA LEU A 528 -9.11 -7.64 25.89
C LEU A 528 -10.23 -7.69 26.96
N GLU A 529 -10.98 -6.61 27.08
CA GLU A 529 -12.16 -6.54 27.94
C GLU A 529 -13.40 -7.01 27.18
N VAL A 530 -14.24 -7.79 27.84
CA VAL A 530 -15.51 -8.25 27.27
C VAL A 530 -16.49 -7.08 27.29
N LYS A 531 -16.55 -6.37 26.17
CA LYS A 531 -17.40 -5.21 25.96
C LYS A 531 -17.95 -5.26 24.54
N SER A 532 -19.27 -5.34 24.40
CA SER A 532 -19.91 -5.39 23.09
C SER A 532 -20.42 -4.01 22.67
N GLY A 533 -20.31 -3.67 21.38
CA GLY A 533 -20.79 -2.41 20.87
C GLY A 533 -20.73 -2.35 19.34
N LYS A 534 -21.08 -1.17 18.82
CA LYS A 534 -20.93 -0.81 17.40
C LYS A 534 -19.72 0.12 17.25
N THR A 535 -19.11 0.10 16.08
CA THR A 535 -17.99 0.99 15.73
C THR A 535 -18.17 1.50 14.30
N GLY A 536 -17.51 2.61 13.97
CA GLY A 536 -17.61 3.23 12.65
C GLY A 536 -17.15 2.31 11.51
N GLY A 537 -17.56 2.65 10.31
CA GLY A 537 -17.25 1.91 9.10
C GLY A 537 -18.18 0.72 8.82
N LEU A 538 -18.06 0.20 7.62
CA LEU A 538 -18.94 -0.82 7.05
C LEU A 538 -18.20 -2.14 6.86
N ARG A 539 -18.98 -3.24 6.97
CA ARG A 539 -18.55 -4.59 6.57
C ARG A 539 -19.60 -5.21 5.66
N ILE A 540 -19.17 -6.11 4.79
CA ILE A 540 -20.08 -6.87 3.93
C ILE A 540 -20.91 -7.85 4.76
N ARG A 541 -22.22 -7.82 4.55
CA ARG A 541 -23.18 -8.78 5.06
C ARG A 541 -23.57 -9.80 4.00
N LYS A 542 -23.74 -9.34 2.73
CA LYS A 542 -24.25 -10.18 1.66
C LYS A 542 -23.77 -9.68 0.30
N ILE A 543 -23.46 -10.62 -0.58
CA ILE A 543 -23.17 -10.38 -2.00
C ILE A 543 -24.15 -11.22 -2.81
N THR A 544 -24.81 -10.59 -3.81
CA THR A 544 -25.76 -11.25 -4.70
C THR A 544 -25.38 -10.97 -6.14
N GLU A 545 -25.25 -12.02 -6.94
CA GLU A 545 -24.80 -11.95 -8.33
C GLU A 545 -25.94 -12.39 -9.27
N TYR A 546 -26.17 -11.61 -10.32
CA TYR A 546 -27.21 -11.84 -11.31
C TYR A 546 -26.60 -12.01 -12.70
N ASP A 547 -27.36 -12.71 -13.58
CA ASP A 547 -27.00 -12.92 -14.98
C ASP A 547 -26.96 -11.62 -15.80
N ASN A 548 -26.64 -11.77 -17.08
CA ASN A 548 -26.53 -10.67 -18.05
C ASN A 548 -27.79 -9.85 -18.24
N ASP A 549 -28.98 -10.38 -17.93
CA ASP A 549 -30.25 -9.65 -17.96
C ASP A 549 -30.58 -9.00 -16.61
N GLY A 550 -29.76 -9.25 -15.57
CA GLY A 550 -29.94 -8.75 -14.20
C GLY A 550 -31.19 -9.34 -13.50
N THR A 551 -31.76 -10.44 -14.04
CA THR A 551 -33.02 -11.01 -13.55
C THR A 551 -32.84 -12.35 -12.85
N LYS A 552 -31.96 -13.21 -13.35
CA LYS A 552 -31.73 -14.54 -12.79
C LYS A 552 -30.62 -14.51 -11.77
N LEU A 553 -30.94 -14.94 -10.56
CA LEU A 553 -29.94 -15.12 -9.48
C LEU A 553 -28.98 -16.24 -9.87
N LEU A 554 -27.69 -15.92 -9.91
CA LEU A 554 -26.61 -16.87 -10.18
C LEU A 554 -25.94 -17.39 -8.91
N ARG A 555 -25.61 -16.47 -7.99
CA ARG A 555 -24.92 -16.78 -6.74
C ARG A 555 -25.33 -15.83 -5.63
N GLN A 556 -25.33 -16.31 -4.41
CA GLN A 556 -25.53 -15.49 -3.22
C GLN A 556 -24.59 -15.98 -2.12
N ARG A 557 -23.89 -15.05 -1.49
CA ARG A 557 -23.00 -15.30 -0.34
C ARG A 557 -23.43 -14.43 0.83
N GLU A 558 -23.56 -15.06 2.01
CA GLU A 558 -23.85 -14.35 3.27
C GLU A 558 -22.71 -14.49 4.27
N PHE A 559 -22.35 -13.38 4.92
CA PHE A 559 -21.22 -13.28 5.83
C PHE A 559 -21.70 -13.02 7.27
N ILE A 560 -21.22 -13.82 8.22
CA ILE A 560 -21.55 -13.74 9.65
C ILE A 560 -20.26 -13.66 10.44
N TYR A 561 -20.14 -12.63 11.28
CA TYR A 561 -18.96 -12.32 12.08
C TYR A 561 -19.25 -12.53 13.59
N LYS A 562 -19.92 -13.62 13.94
CA LYS A 562 -20.28 -13.97 15.31
C LYS A 562 -19.59 -15.24 15.73
N ASP A 563 -18.99 -15.22 16.93
CA ASP A 563 -18.42 -16.41 17.55
C ASP A 563 -19.56 -17.42 17.82
N PRO A 564 -19.47 -18.65 17.29
CA PRO A 564 -20.53 -19.65 17.43
C PRO A 564 -20.71 -20.12 18.88
N THR A 565 -19.69 -20.00 19.73
CA THR A 565 -19.73 -20.44 21.15
C THR A 565 -20.45 -19.44 22.02
N THR A 566 -20.21 -18.15 21.81
CA THR A 566 -20.76 -17.08 22.64
C THR A 566 -21.99 -16.41 22.03
N GLY A 567 -22.19 -16.54 20.71
CA GLY A 567 -23.22 -15.85 19.94
C GLY A 567 -22.99 -14.33 19.81
N LYS A 568 -21.88 -13.82 20.37
CA LYS A 568 -21.49 -12.40 20.30
C LYS A 568 -20.66 -12.13 19.06
N SER A 569 -20.46 -10.84 18.73
CA SER A 569 -19.51 -10.46 17.69
C SER A 569 -18.11 -11.02 17.98
N SER A 570 -17.44 -11.55 16.97
CA SER A 570 -16.03 -11.95 17.02
C SER A 570 -15.08 -10.76 16.81
N GLY A 571 -15.62 -9.56 16.63
CA GLY A 571 -14.86 -8.34 16.45
C GLY A 571 -14.13 -7.94 17.73
N GLU A 572 -12.90 -7.53 17.59
CA GLU A 572 -12.06 -6.99 18.66
C GLU A 572 -11.66 -5.57 18.30
N LEU A 573 -12.08 -4.60 19.13
CA LEU A 573 -11.85 -3.18 18.92
C LEU A 573 -10.47 -2.81 19.45
N PHE A 574 -9.68 -2.10 18.63
CA PHE A 574 -8.30 -1.69 18.95
C PHE A 574 -8.26 -0.69 20.12
N ALA A 575 -9.14 0.30 20.14
CA ALA A 575 -9.24 1.27 21.22
C ALA A 575 -10.66 1.85 21.29
N ALA A 576 -11.19 2.04 22.49
CA ALA A 576 -12.39 2.85 22.69
C ALA A 576 -12.05 4.33 22.52
N PRO A 577 -12.90 5.13 21.83
CA PRO A 577 -12.70 6.57 21.74
C PRO A 577 -12.62 7.22 23.12
N LYS A 578 -11.72 8.19 23.25
CA LYS A 578 -11.47 8.93 24.48
C LYS A 578 -11.39 10.42 24.15
N HIS A 579 -12.28 11.20 24.76
CA HIS A 579 -12.41 12.65 24.49
C HIS A 579 -11.94 13.50 25.65
N GLU A 580 -11.71 12.91 26.80
CA GLU A 580 -11.29 13.60 28.02
C GLU A 580 -9.98 13.03 28.53
N TRP A 581 -9.16 13.92 29.05
CA TRP A 581 -7.90 13.59 29.68
C TRP A 581 -7.57 14.59 30.78
N THR A 582 -7.09 14.14 31.93
CA THR A 582 -6.80 14.96 33.11
C THR A 582 -5.35 14.80 33.53
N ASN A 583 -4.69 15.90 33.79
CA ASN A 583 -3.36 15.96 34.40
C ASN A 583 -3.35 16.75 35.71
N TRP A 584 -2.43 16.36 36.56
CA TRP A 584 -2.14 17.05 37.79
C TRP A 584 -0.76 17.69 37.73
N TYR A 585 -0.69 18.99 37.96
CA TYR A 585 0.56 19.74 37.96
C TYR A 585 0.84 20.31 39.36
N ALA A 586 2.05 20.16 39.84
CA ALA A 586 2.49 20.88 41.02
C ALA A 586 2.80 22.34 40.69
N ASN A 587 2.13 23.29 41.34
CA ASN A 587 2.32 24.71 41.08
C ASN A 587 3.51 25.28 41.84
N THR A 588 4.05 24.54 42.85
CA THR A 588 5.18 24.97 43.68
C THR A 588 6.21 23.86 43.78
N ALA A 589 7.48 24.26 44.00
CA ALA A 589 8.59 23.31 44.12
C ALA A 589 8.43 22.34 45.29
N ASP A 590 7.81 22.80 46.36
CA ASP A 590 7.49 22.00 47.56
C ASP A 590 6.22 21.16 47.44
N LYS A 591 5.55 21.23 46.25
CA LYS A 591 4.30 20.53 45.98
C LYS A 591 3.17 20.87 46.96
N SER A 592 3.13 22.10 47.49
CA SER A 592 2.09 22.58 48.40
C SER A 592 0.80 23.00 47.70
N SER A 593 0.88 23.32 46.39
CA SER A 593 -0.25 23.67 45.53
C SER A 593 -0.25 22.86 44.26
N TYR A 594 -1.43 22.46 43.81
CA TYR A 594 -1.64 21.64 42.59
C TYR A 594 -2.71 22.25 41.71
N SER A 595 -2.54 22.11 40.37
CA SER A 595 -3.58 22.35 39.39
C SER A 595 -4.01 21.02 38.78
N LYS A 596 -5.30 20.78 38.71
CA LYS A 596 -5.90 19.73 37.92
C LYS A 596 -6.33 20.36 36.59
N GLN A 597 -5.83 19.88 35.49
CA GLN A 597 -6.21 20.35 34.17
C GLN A 597 -6.91 19.22 33.44
N SER A 598 -8.16 19.45 33.03
CA SER A 598 -8.94 18.53 32.23
C SER A 598 -9.07 19.06 30.82
N TYR A 599 -8.69 18.24 29.85
CA TYR A 599 -8.70 18.53 28.43
C TYR A 599 -9.89 17.80 27.79
N TYR A 600 -10.63 18.47 26.94
CA TYR A 600 -11.76 17.93 26.20
C TYR A 600 -11.54 18.20 24.72
N ARG A 601 -11.66 17.18 23.87
CA ARG A 601 -11.50 17.29 22.42
C ARG A 601 -12.71 16.74 21.69
N ASN A 602 -13.01 17.34 20.51
CA ASN A 602 -14.05 16.83 19.61
C ASN A 602 -13.61 15.54 18.86
N GLN A 603 -12.32 15.26 18.83
CA GLN A 603 -11.75 14.02 18.28
C GLN A 603 -11.18 13.16 19.40
N SER A 604 -11.09 11.86 19.16
CA SER A 604 -10.41 10.97 20.11
C SER A 604 -8.97 11.41 20.31
N ILE A 605 -8.55 11.54 21.57
CA ILE A 605 -7.20 11.90 21.96
C ILE A 605 -6.20 10.73 21.85
N ILE A 606 -6.72 9.51 21.72
CA ILE A 606 -5.89 8.31 21.48
C ILE A 606 -6.10 7.83 20.04
N PRO A 607 -5.08 7.20 19.42
CA PRO A 607 -5.25 6.58 18.11
C PRO A 607 -6.31 5.47 18.18
N LEU A 608 -7.28 5.51 17.28
CA LEU A 608 -8.35 4.50 17.18
C LEU A 608 -7.96 3.28 16.35
N SER A 609 -6.87 3.37 15.61
CA SER A 609 -6.27 2.26 14.87
C SER A 609 -4.75 2.33 14.97
N ASN A 610 -4.08 1.20 14.78
CA ASN A 610 -2.64 1.22 14.58
C ASN A 610 -2.29 1.66 13.14
N SER A 611 -1.02 1.98 12.91
CA SER A 611 -0.54 2.46 11.60
C SER A 611 -0.59 1.42 10.48
N PHE A 612 -1.03 0.18 10.76
CA PHE A 612 -1.03 -0.95 9.83
C PHE A 612 -2.32 -1.72 9.73
N GLY A 613 -3.29 -1.45 10.58
CA GLY A 613 -4.47 -2.28 10.68
C GLY A 613 -5.77 -1.52 10.77
N PRO A 614 -6.86 -2.22 10.61
CA PRO A 614 -8.18 -1.70 10.86
C PRO A 614 -8.37 -1.40 12.36
N HIS A 615 -9.31 -0.50 12.68
CA HIS A 615 -9.70 -0.23 14.07
C HIS A 615 -10.45 -1.40 14.74
N VAL A 616 -11.01 -2.31 13.95
CA VAL A 616 -11.66 -3.56 14.39
C VAL A 616 -11.27 -4.71 13.47
N GLY A 617 -10.93 -5.84 14.03
CA GLY A 617 -10.66 -7.09 13.32
C GLY A 617 -11.54 -8.22 13.82
N TYR A 618 -11.96 -9.14 12.95
CA TYR A 618 -12.81 -10.28 13.28
C TYR A 618 -11.97 -11.55 13.42
N SER A 619 -11.99 -12.15 14.62
CA SER A 619 -11.26 -13.41 14.86
C SER A 619 -11.94 -14.62 14.22
N TYR A 620 -13.24 -14.49 13.87
CA TYR A 620 -14.06 -15.52 13.24
C TYR A 620 -15.00 -14.91 12.20
N ALA A 621 -15.07 -15.54 11.02
CA ALA A 621 -16.10 -15.25 10.03
C ALA A 621 -16.63 -16.54 9.40
N LYS A 622 -17.91 -16.54 9.06
CA LYS A 622 -18.58 -17.61 8.32
C LYS A 622 -19.15 -17.04 7.02
N GLU A 623 -18.77 -17.62 5.91
CA GLU A 623 -19.30 -17.37 4.56
C GLU A 623 -20.21 -18.53 4.17
N THR A 624 -21.47 -18.25 3.82
CA THR A 624 -22.46 -19.26 3.46
C THR A 624 -22.89 -19.05 2.01
N GLU A 625 -22.80 -20.08 1.20
CA GLU A 625 -23.25 -20.12 -0.20
C GLU A 625 -24.77 -20.36 -0.30
N MET A 626 -25.34 -20.09 -1.49
CA MET A 626 -26.77 -20.24 -1.77
C MET A 626 -27.29 -21.68 -1.56
N ASP A 627 -26.43 -22.68 -1.78
CA ASP A 627 -26.78 -24.10 -1.58
C ASP A 627 -26.72 -24.55 -0.12
N GLY A 628 -26.34 -23.65 0.81
CA GLY A 628 -26.20 -23.90 2.23
C GLY A 628 -24.82 -24.44 2.64
N SER A 629 -23.93 -24.71 1.69
CA SER A 629 -22.52 -25.01 2.02
C SER A 629 -21.83 -23.77 2.58
N TYR A 630 -20.81 -23.95 3.39
CA TYR A 630 -20.17 -22.78 4.00
C TYR A 630 -18.68 -22.98 4.31
N LYS A 631 -17.98 -21.83 4.40
CA LYS A 631 -16.60 -21.74 4.86
C LYS A 631 -16.53 -21.03 6.22
N VAL A 632 -15.58 -21.45 7.04
CA VAL A 632 -15.27 -20.82 8.33
C VAL A 632 -13.82 -20.36 8.30
N TYR A 633 -13.62 -19.09 8.61
CA TYR A 633 -12.32 -18.43 8.68
C TYR A 633 -11.99 -18.10 10.14
N ARG A 634 -10.75 -18.36 10.57
CA ARG A 634 -10.24 -17.98 11.88
C ARG A 634 -8.92 -17.23 11.73
N PHE A 635 -8.77 -16.14 12.48
CA PHE A 635 -7.64 -15.23 12.38
C PHE A 635 -6.99 -14.98 13.75
N GLN A 636 -5.69 -14.73 13.74
CA GLN A 636 -5.03 -14.05 14.85
C GLN A 636 -5.58 -12.63 14.97
N ASN A 637 -5.84 -12.20 16.21
CA ASN A 637 -6.39 -10.89 16.47
C ASN A 637 -5.73 -10.26 17.71
N ILE A 638 -6.27 -9.17 18.24
CA ILE A 638 -5.76 -8.43 19.39
C ILE A 638 -5.57 -9.33 20.60
N SER A 639 -6.56 -10.20 20.90
CA SER A 639 -6.52 -11.16 22.02
C SER A 639 -5.34 -12.12 21.99
N SER A 640 -4.76 -12.35 20.83
CA SER A 640 -3.55 -13.20 20.64
C SER A 640 -2.28 -12.39 20.43
N ALA A 641 -2.35 -11.07 20.30
CA ALA A 641 -1.22 -10.20 19.96
C ALA A 641 -1.39 -8.80 20.57
N TYR A 642 -1.26 -8.71 21.91
CA TYR A 642 -1.29 -7.42 22.61
C TYR A 642 -0.06 -6.59 22.32
N ASP A 643 -0.25 -5.26 22.31
CA ASP A 643 0.87 -4.32 22.20
C ASP A 643 1.70 -4.30 23.49
N GLU A 644 2.97 -3.94 23.39
CA GLU A 644 3.84 -3.81 24.56
C GLU A 644 3.88 -2.37 25.06
N LYS A 645 3.97 -2.22 26.38
CA LYS A 645 4.20 -0.92 27.02
C LYS A 645 5.56 -0.36 26.63
N PHE A 646 5.77 0.91 26.95
CA PHE A 646 7.06 1.55 26.80
C PHE A 646 8.19 0.77 27.46
N LEU A 647 9.37 0.81 26.85
CA LEU A 647 10.61 0.42 27.52
C LEU A 647 10.93 1.37 28.69
N LYS A 648 10.59 2.66 28.53
CA LYS A 648 10.78 3.69 29.52
C LYS A 648 9.62 4.67 29.43
N ASP A 649 8.92 4.87 30.52
CA ASP A 649 7.77 5.75 30.66
C ASP A 649 8.15 6.98 31.50
N PHE A 650 7.91 8.17 30.96
CA PHE A 650 8.18 9.45 31.60
C PHE A 650 6.92 10.13 32.15
N SER A 651 5.75 9.51 31.99
CA SER A 651 4.47 10.11 32.37
C SER A 651 4.19 10.10 33.88
N ASN A 652 5.10 9.59 34.72
CA ASN A 652 5.01 9.54 36.19
C ASN A 652 3.66 8.95 36.71
N GLY A 653 3.12 7.94 36.01
CA GLY A 653 1.86 7.30 36.39
C GLY A 653 0.60 8.02 35.91
N ASN A 654 0.71 9.16 35.23
CA ASN A 654 -0.39 9.77 34.50
C ASN A 654 -0.36 9.22 33.07
N PRO A 655 -1.36 8.43 32.63
CA PRO A 655 -1.36 7.93 31.27
C PRO A 655 -1.44 9.10 30.29
N SER A 656 -0.41 9.24 29.47
CA SER A 656 -0.45 10.20 28.37
C SER A 656 -1.43 9.66 27.31
N PRO A 657 -2.38 10.46 26.85
CA PRO A 657 -3.30 10.06 25.80
C PRO A 657 -2.62 9.86 24.44
N PHE A 658 -1.40 10.38 24.30
CA PHE A 658 -0.64 10.31 23.05
C PHE A 658 0.36 9.16 23.03
N ASP A 659 0.25 8.22 23.95
CA ASP A 659 1.21 7.14 24.09
C ASP A 659 1.14 6.19 22.91
N MET A 660 2.22 6.11 22.14
CA MET A 660 2.44 5.04 21.20
C MET A 660 3.07 3.87 21.94
N TYR A 661 2.53 2.69 21.68
CA TYR A 661 3.04 1.43 22.19
C TYR A 661 3.90 0.74 21.12
N THR A 662 4.72 -0.20 21.56
CA THR A 662 5.34 -1.16 20.65
C THR A 662 4.24 -2.01 20.02
N GLU A 663 3.91 -1.76 18.76
CA GLU A 663 2.78 -2.40 18.08
C GLU A 663 3.12 -3.82 17.64
N ARG A 664 2.21 -4.76 17.89
CA ARG A 664 2.26 -6.13 17.38
C ARG A 664 1.27 -6.38 16.23
N GLY A 665 0.90 -5.34 15.51
CA GLY A 665 -0.03 -5.40 14.39
C GLY A 665 0.36 -6.38 13.28
N TYR A 666 1.64 -6.71 13.14
CA TYR A 666 2.15 -7.69 12.16
C TYR A 666 1.63 -9.12 12.36
N LYS A 667 1.14 -9.48 13.55
CA LYS A 667 0.51 -10.75 13.85
C LYS A 667 -0.99 -10.75 13.55
N ARG A 668 -1.64 -9.59 13.62
CA ARG A 668 -3.10 -9.46 13.49
C ARG A 668 -3.55 -9.64 12.05
N GLY A 669 -4.68 -10.32 11.84
CA GLY A 669 -5.23 -10.64 10.53
C GLY A 669 -4.58 -11.84 9.83
N LYS A 670 -3.58 -12.48 10.44
CA LYS A 670 -3.00 -13.72 9.90
C LYS A 670 -3.99 -14.88 10.06
N SER A 671 -4.24 -15.63 8.98
CA SER A 671 -5.19 -16.75 8.96
C SER A 671 -4.70 -17.92 9.81
N LEU A 672 -5.50 -18.40 10.76
CA LEU A 672 -5.18 -19.59 11.56
C LEU A 672 -5.75 -20.85 10.93
N SER A 673 -6.98 -20.78 10.40
CA SER A 673 -7.58 -21.88 9.65
C SER A 673 -8.66 -21.40 8.70
N ILE A 674 -8.85 -22.19 7.63
CA ILE A 674 -9.97 -22.09 6.70
C ILE A 674 -10.60 -23.49 6.65
N GLU A 675 -11.85 -23.60 7.04
CA GLU A 675 -12.61 -24.85 7.10
C GLU A 675 -13.75 -24.80 6.09
N GLN A 676 -13.96 -25.85 5.33
CA GLN A 676 -15.04 -25.98 4.36
C GLN A 676 -16.02 -27.06 4.79
N TYR A 677 -17.31 -26.75 4.74
CA TYR A 677 -18.40 -27.61 5.14
C TYR A 677 -19.41 -27.78 4.00
N SER A 678 -20.00 -28.97 3.92
CA SER A 678 -21.17 -29.24 3.08
C SER A 678 -22.43 -28.58 3.66
N PHE A 679 -23.51 -28.57 2.88
CA PHE A 679 -24.82 -28.03 3.32
C PHE A 679 -25.40 -28.69 4.55
N ASP A 680 -25.11 -29.97 4.78
CA ASP A 680 -25.55 -30.76 5.97
C ASP A 680 -24.59 -30.63 7.19
N GLY A 681 -23.58 -29.74 7.08
CA GLY A 681 -22.68 -29.43 8.18
C GLY A 681 -21.51 -30.38 8.36
N ASN A 682 -21.28 -31.33 7.46
CA ASN A 682 -20.10 -32.18 7.48
C ASN A 682 -18.86 -31.41 6.98
N ILE A 683 -17.76 -31.52 7.71
CA ILE A 683 -16.49 -30.92 7.30
C ILE A 683 -15.92 -31.70 6.09
N LEU A 684 -15.55 -30.94 5.06
CA LEU A 684 -14.95 -31.47 3.83
C LEU A 684 -13.44 -31.32 3.83
N SER A 685 -12.98 -30.14 4.22
CA SER A 685 -11.55 -29.84 4.31
C SER A 685 -11.25 -28.79 5.38
N ARG A 686 -10.01 -28.79 5.86
CA ARG A 686 -9.47 -27.77 6.76
C ARG A 686 -8.04 -27.48 6.39
N HIS A 687 -7.72 -26.21 6.10
CA HIS A 687 -6.36 -25.69 6.11
C HIS A 687 -6.05 -25.12 7.49
N ALA A 688 -4.92 -25.47 8.08
CA ALA A 688 -4.44 -24.90 9.33
C ALA A 688 -3.03 -24.37 9.16
N TYR A 689 -2.81 -23.11 9.56
CA TYR A 689 -1.56 -22.38 9.36
C TYR A 689 -0.81 -22.24 10.68
N GLY A 690 0.47 -22.62 10.68
CA GLY A 690 1.41 -22.37 11.76
C GLY A 690 2.35 -21.22 11.39
N TYR A 691 2.59 -20.32 12.35
CA TYR A 691 3.48 -19.18 12.17
C TYR A 691 4.73 -19.32 13.02
N GLU A 692 5.79 -18.62 12.60
CA GLU A 692 7.03 -18.56 13.35
C GLU A 692 6.79 -17.98 14.75
N GLN A 693 7.30 -18.63 15.78
CA GLN A 693 7.13 -18.19 17.17
C GLN A 693 8.29 -17.35 17.70
N ASN A 694 9.45 -17.44 17.05
CA ASN A 694 10.64 -16.73 17.47
C ASN A 694 10.61 -15.30 16.90
N GLU A 695 10.13 -14.38 17.71
CA GLU A 695 10.39 -12.97 17.48
C GLU A 695 11.90 -12.76 17.63
N LEU A 696 12.56 -12.33 16.56
CA LEU A 696 13.89 -11.79 16.68
C LEU A 696 13.74 -10.48 17.43
N GLU A 697 14.02 -10.47 18.74
CA GLU A 697 14.00 -9.25 19.57
C GLU A 697 14.90 -8.14 19.00
N SER A 698 15.76 -8.48 18.04
CA SER A 698 16.66 -7.58 17.33
C SER A 698 16.01 -6.82 16.16
N ASP A 699 14.83 -7.21 15.70
CA ASP A 699 14.19 -6.61 14.52
C ASP A 699 13.35 -5.38 14.91
N TYR A 700 13.98 -4.39 15.52
CA TYR A 700 13.34 -3.15 15.93
C TYR A 700 14.27 -1.93 15.82
N VAL A 701 13.66 -0.76 15.79
CA VAL A 701 14.30 0.56 15.95
C VAL A 701 13.70 1.22 17.18
N LEU A 702 14.55 1.80 18.04
CA LEU A 702 14.07 2.60 19.16
C LEU A 702 13.63 3.98 18.67
N THR A 703 12.49 4.42 19.18
CA THR A 703 11.92 5.73 18.92
C THR A 703 11.28 6.29 20.20
N SER A 704 10.93 7.57 20.18
CA SER A 704 10.25 8.20 21.30
C SER A 704 9.08 9.06 20.80
N ASN A 705 8.06 9.19 21.65
CA ASN A 705 6.98 10.16 21.49
C ASN A 705 6.92 11.16 22.63
N LEU A 706 8.07 11.43 23.25
CA LEU A 706 8.17 12.37 24.35
C LEU A 706 7.69 13.76 23.94
N LYS A 707 6.73 14.30 24.68
CA LYS A 707 6.22 15.66 24.53
C LYS A 707 6.38 16.42 25.84
N ARG A 708 6.76 17.68 25.72
CA ARG A 708 6.73 18.61 26.84
C ARG A 708 5.33 19.21 26.94
N GLY A 709 4.73 19.19 28.12
CA GLY A 709 3.51 19.93 28.39
C GLY A 709 3.81 21.42 28.48
N ASN A 710 3.18 22.22 27.62
CA ASN A 710 3.32 23.69 27.61
C ASN A 710 2.20 24.29 28.44
N TYR A 711 2.48 24.65 29.69
CA TYR A 711 1.61 25.64 30.37
C TYR A 711 2.38 26.53 31.34
N GLY A 712 2.31 27.85 31.09
CA GLY A 712 2.64 28.94 31.97
C GLY A 712 4.15 29.15 32.19
N ASP A 713 4.46 30.29 32.80
CA ASP A 713 5.82 30.74 33.18
C ASP A 713 6.57 29.85 34.18
N PHE A 714 6.01 28.71 34.56
CA PHE A 714 6.61 27.70 35.45
C PHE A 714 7.40 26.62 34.70
N ALA A 715 8.05 27.01 33.64
CA ALA A 715 8.90 26.16 32.79
C ALA A 715 10.04 25.43 33.54
N SER A 716 10.28 25.74 34.78
CA SER A 716 11.36 25.12 35.58
C SER A 716 11.02 23.74 36.13
N PHE A 717 9.76 23.30 36.09
CA PHE A 717 9.34 21.99 36.60
C PHE A 717 8.83 21.08 35.50
N GLY A 718 9.60 20.98 34.38
CA GLY A 718 9.24 20.27 33.16
C GLY A 718 8.41 19.01 33.40
N TYR A 719 7.14 19.10 33.01
CA TYR A 719 6.26 17.95 32.90
C TYR A 719 6.47 17.33 31.49
N TYR A 720 6.77 16.05 31.45
CA TYR A 720 6.91 15.30 30.22
C TYR A 720 5.85 14.21 30.17
N SER A 721 5.31 13.96 29.00
CA SER A 721 4.43 12.85 28.73
C SER A 721 4.98 12.01 27.59
N GLY A 722 4.72 10.71 27.62
CA GLY A 722 5.20 9.77 26.63
C GLY A 722 6.37 8.92 27.10
N GLY A 723 6.97 8.22 26.17
CA GLY A 723 8.02 7.26 26.49
C GLY A 723 8.86 6.83 25.28
N ILE A 724 9.74 5.87 25.53
CA ILE A 724 10.57 5.21 24.51
C ILE A 724 9.92 3.86 24.19
N TYR A 725 9.72 3.57 22.91
CA TYR A 725 9.11 2.34 22.42
C TYR A 725 9.85 1.80 21.20
N LYS A 726 9.45 0.61 20.72
CA LYS A 726 10.05 -0.05 19.57
C LYS A 726 9.18 0.09 18.33
N LEU A 727 9.77 0.44 17.20
CA LEU A 727 9.20 0.20 15.88
C LEU A 727 9.68 -1.18 15.41
N LEU A 728 8.76 -2.13 15.36
CA LEU A 728 9.07 -3.50 14.96
C LEU A 728 9.00 -3.66 13.43
N PHE A 729 9.93 -4.45 12.87
CA PHE A 729 9.92 -4.83 11.45
C PHE A 729 10.18 -6.33 11.24
N PRO A 730 9.61 -7.23 12.08
CA PRO A 730 9.84 -8.66 11.95
C PRO A 730 9.23 -9.22 10.68
N LYS A 731 9.83 -10.27 10.15
CA LYS A 731 9.25 -11.12 9.12
C LYS A 731 8.48 -12.25 9.81
N TYR A 732 7.15 -12.14 9.82
CA TYR A 732 6.24 -13.09 10.48
C TYR A 732 5.48 -13.90 9.44
N ASP A 733 6.05 -15.04 9.07
CA ASP A 733 5.59 -15.87 7.95
C ASP A 733 4.95 -17.19 8.41
N VAL A 734 4.19 -17.79 7.49
CA VAL A 734 3.74 -19.16 7.61
C VAL A 734 4.97 -20.09 7.58
N VAL A 735 5.10 -20.94 8.58
CA VAL A 735 6.13 -22.01 8.66
C VAL A 735 5.54 -23.41 8.55
N ALA A 736 4.21 -23.53 8.68
CA ALA A 736 3.52 -24.80 8.43
C ALA A 736 2.15 -24.53 7.81
N ASP A 737 1.80 -25.27 6.78
CA ASP A 737 0.46 -25.40 6.21
C ASP A 737 0.03 -26.87 6.30
N THR A 738 -1.08 -27.14 6.96
CA THR A 738 -1.62 -28.49 7.12
C THR A 738 -3.00 -28.57 6.50
N LEU A 739 -3.12 -29.39 5.47
CA LEU A 739 -4.37 -29.69 4.80
C LEU A 739 -4.96 -31.00 5.35
N PHE A 740 -6.14 -30.94 5.90
CA PHE A 740 -6.96 -32.07 6.26
C PHE A 740 -8.05 -32.24 5.19
N GLN A 741 -8.13 -33.41 4.57
CA GLN A 741 -9.20 -33.79 3.65
C GLN A 741 -10.04 -34.89 4.29
N TYR A 742 -11.30 -34.64 4.51
CA TYR A 742 -12.18 -35.55 5.25
C TYR A 742 -13.02 -36.44 4.32
N THR A 743 -13.10 -37.73 4.68
CA THR A 743 -14.02 -38.70 4.10
C THR A 743 -14.77 -39.34 5.26
N GLY A 744 -15.94 -38.81 5.59
CA GLY A 744 -16.64 -39.13 6.84
C GLY A 744 -15.83 -38.66 8.06
N SER A 745 -15.56 -39.58 9.00
CA SER A 745 -14.78 -39.30 10.22
C SER A 745 -13.27 -39.44 10.05
N GLN A 746 -12.79 -39.90 8.87
CA GLN A 746 -11.36 -40.08 8.60
C GLN A 746 -10.83 -38.86 7.84
N ALA A 747 -9.59 -38.45 8.16
CA ALA A 747 -8.90 -37.40 7.46
C ALA A 747 -7.58 -37.90 6.84
N VAL A 748 -7.34 -37.53 5.60
CA VAL A 748 -6.01 -37.58 5.00
C VAL A 748 -5.32 -36.27 5.34
N ILE A 749 -4.10 -36.33 5.84
CA ILE A 749 -3.36 -35.16 6.35
C ILE A 749 -2.14 -34.98 5.46
N ASP A 750 -2.06 -33.79 4.84
CA ASP A 750 -0.91 -33.30 4.11
C ASP A 750 -0.29 -32.13 4.88
N VAL A 751 0.97 -32.21 5.23
CA VAL A 751 1.68 -31.18 5.98
C VAL A 751 2.81 -30.63 5.14
N THR A 752 2.83 -29.31 4.94
CA THR A 752 3.97 -28.60 4.34
C THR A 752 4.64 -27.74 5.40
N HIS A 753 5.94 -27.94 5.61
CA HIS A 753 6.77 -27.09 6.46
C HIS A 753 7.69 -26.23 5.63
N TYR A 754 7.82 -24.95 5.99
CA TYR A 754 8.69 -23.98 5.35
C TYR A 754 9.80 -23.55 6.32
N ALA A 755 11.03 -23.89 6.03
CA ALA A 755 12.18 -23.39 6.76
C ALA A 755 12.71 -22.12 6.05
N LYS A 756 12.58 -20.96 6.71
CA LYS A 756 13.03 -19.67 6.19
C LYS A 756 14.16 -19.12 7.04
N LYS A 757 15.02 -18.31 6.44
CA LYS A 757 16.17 -17.69 7.11
C LYS A 757 16.26 -16.21 6.73
N ASN A 758 16.47 -15.37 7.75
CA ASN A 758 16.85 -13.98 7.57
C ASN A 758 18.36 -13.90 7.27
N ASN A 759 18.71 -13.20 6.21
CA ASN A 759 20.09 -13.01 5.79
C ASN A 759 20.35 -11.52 5.68
N THR A 760 21.43 -11.06 6.32
CA THR A 760 21.97 -9.72 6.08
C THR A 760 22.93 -9.80 4.90
N ILE A 761 22.65 -9.05 3.85
CA ILE A 761 23.38 -9.06 2.60
C ILE A 761 24.14 -7.75 2.45
N ASP A 762 25.46 -7.84 2.29
CA ASP A 762 26.31 -6.68 2.03
C ASP A 762 26.17 -6.29 0.55
N ILE A 763 25.38 -5.26 0.30
CA ILE A 763 25.08 -4.77 -1.04
C ILE A 763 26.15 -3.78 -1.48
N ASN A 764 26.57 -3.89 -2.73
CA ASN A 764 27.46 -2.94 -3.39
C ASN A 764 26.87 -2.52 -4.74
N TYR A 765 25.91 -1.61 -4.68
CA TYR A 765 25.24 -1.03 -5.85
C TYR A 765 25.71 0.40 -6.09
N LYS A 766 24.94 1.43 -5.76
CA LYS A 766 25.37 2.85 -5.87
C LYS A 766 26.36 3.21 -4.77
N TYR A 767 26.21 2.60 -3.58
CA TYR A 767 27.10 2.70 -2.43
C TYR A 767 27.02 1.38 -1.63
N ALA A 768 27.97 1.19 -0.69
CA ALA A 768 27.98 0.02 0.17
C ALA A 768 26.97 0.18 1.31
N HIS A 769 26.02 -0.73 1.41
CA HIS A 769 25.02 -0.78 2.49
C HIS A 769 24.58 -2.20 2.79
N LYS A 770 23.78 -2.37 3.85
CA LYS A 770 23.24 -3.67 4.25
C LYS A 770 21.75 -3.74 3.96
N SER A 771 21.31 -4.84 3.38
CA SER A 771 19.92 -5.15 3.15
C SER A 771 19.55 -6.46 3.84
N LEU A 772 18.31 -6.56 4.32
CA LEU A 772 17.78 -7.77 4.93
C LEU A 772 16.91 -8.51 3.92
N ALA A 773 17.29 -9.74 3.58
CA ALA A 773 16.50 -10.63 2.75
C ALA A 773 16.11 -11.89 3.51
N ARG A 774 14.82 -12.26 3.42
CA ARG A 774 14.32 -13.52 3.94
C ARG A 774 14.20 -14.53 2.83
N THR A 775 14.85 -15.65 2.97
CA THR A 775 14.90 -16.71 1.95
C THR A 775 14.33 -18.02 2.47
N LEU A 776 13.63 -18.76 1.60
CA LEU A 776 13.16 -20.12 1.86
C LEU A 776 14.32 -21.09 1.63
N ILE A 777 14.81 -21.73 2.69
CA ILE A 777 15.95 -22.67 2.59
C ILE A 777 15.52 -24.12 2.40
N ASN A 778 14.32 -24.47 2.89
CA ASN A 778 13.77 -25.82 2.76
C ASN A 778 12.23 -25.76 2.78
N GLU A 779 11.62 -26.60 1.95
CA GLU A 779 10.20 -26.91 1.95
C GLU A 779 10.03 -28.43 2.11
N THR A 780 9.28 -28.88 3.12
CA THR A 780 9.08 -30.31 3.41
C THR A 780 7.60 -30.65 3.34
N HIS A 781 7.24 -31.53 2.42
CA HIS A 781 5.88 -32.08 2.27
C HIS A 781 5.81 -33.48 2.88
N ARG A 782 4.80 -33.72 3.73
CA ARG A 782 4.56 -35.02 4.36
C ARG A 782 3.11 -35.45 4.16
N ARG A 783 2.95 -36.69 3.72
CA ARG A 783 1.65 -37.38 3.61
C ARG A 783 1.81 -38.83 4.05
N GLY A 784 1.35 -39.16 5.27
CA GLY A 784 1.66 -40.46 5.89
C GLY A 784 3.17 -40.64 6.05
N ASP A 785 3.66 -41.81 5.57
CA ASP A 785 5.09 -42.13 5.61
C ASP A 785 5.91 -41.51 4.46
N PHE A 786 5.24 -40.88 3.50
CA PHE A 786 5.93 -40.23 2.39
C PHE A 786 6.39 -38.83 2.79
N GLN A 787 7.68 -38.53 2.56
CA GLN A 787 8.28 -37.22 2.77
C GLN A 787 9.00 -36.78 1.50
N ASN A 788 8.69 -35.57 1.05
CA ASN A 788 9.38 -34.88 -0.03
C ASN A 788 9.97 -33.58 0.52
N GLU A 789 11.28 -33.36 0.31
CA GLU A 789 11.97 -32.15 0.74
C GLU A 789 12.56 -31.43 -0.48
N ILE A 790 12.41 -30.12 -0.53
CA ILE A 790 12.99 -29.26 -1.56
C ILE A 790 13.95 -28.29 -0.88
N HIS A 791 15.23 -28.36 -1.23
CA HIS A 791 16.28 -27.51 -0.69
C HIS A 791 16.64 -26.42 -1.70
N PHE A 792 16.85 -25.21 -1.19
CA PHE A 792 17.15 -24.01 -1.98
C PHE A 792 18.49 -23.42 -1.57
N ASP A 793 19.42 -23.26 -2.53
CA ASP A 793 20.65 -22.52 -2.35
C ASP A 793 20.61 -21.22 -3.14
N TYR A 794 21.23 -20.16 -2.59
CA TYR A 794 21.11 -18.80 -3.12
C TYR A 794 22.47 -18.25 -3.56
N PRO A 795 22.49 -17.35 -4.58
CA PRO A 795 23.72 -16.80 -5.13
C PRO A 795 24.62 -16.12 -4.10
N PHE A 796 24.07 -15.40 -3.13
CA PHE A 796 24.84 -14.66 -2.11
C PHE A 796 25.71 -15.58 -1.22
N SER A 797 25.38 -16.86 -1.11
CA SER A 797 26.14 -17.86 -0.34
C SER A 797 27.17 -18.62 -1.17
N SER A 798 27.25 -18.39 -2.49
CA SER A 798 28.15 -19.09 -3.40
C SER A 798 29.63 -18.76 -3.16
N ALA A 799 30.51 -19.76 -3.31
CA ALA A 799 31.94 -19.55 -3.33
C ALA A 799 32.41 -18.83 -4.62
N ASP A 800 31.68 -19.00 -5.72
CA ASP A 800 31.96 -18.32 -6.99
C ASP A 800 31.56 -16.84 -6.94
N GLU A 801 32.50 -15.96 -7.27
CA GLU A 801 32.29 -14.49 -7.23
C GLU A 801 31.25 -13.99 -8.23
N THR A 802 31.25 -14.57 -9.44
CA THR A 802 30.30 -14.20 -10.49
C THR A 802 28.88 -14.49 -10.05
N THR A 803 28.66 -15.67 -9.49
CA THR A 803 27.38 -16.09 -8.90
C THR A 803 26.99 -15.17 -7.73
N ARG A 804 27.91 -14.88 -6.81
CA ARG A 804 27.62 -13.94 -5.68
C ARG A 804 27.20 -12.55 -6.15
N ASN A 805 27.82 -12.03 -7.19
CA ASN A 805 27.52 -10.70 -7.72
C ASN A 805 26.08 -10.58 -8.26
N VAL A 806 25.40 -11.68 -8.57
CA VAL A 806 23.97 -11.70 -8.91
C VAL A 806 23.15 -11.11 -7.75
N SER A 807 23.39 -11.53 -6.53
CA SER A 807 22.71 -10.97 -5.35
C SER A 807 23.35 -9.66 -4.88
N LEU A 808 24.68 -9.57 -4.77
CA LEU A 808 25.36 -8.41 -4.17
C LEU A 808 25.25 -7.13 -5.01
N LYS A 809 25.25 -7.23 -6.33
CA LYS A 809 25.15 -6.09 -7.24
C LYS A 809 23.75 -5.86 -7.78
N MET A 810 23.03 -6.96 -8.08
CA MET A 810 21.74 -6.89 -8.76
C MET A 810 20.54 -7.08 -7.82
N PHE A 811 20.77 -7.52 -6.59
CA PHE A 811 19.71 -7.88 -5.61
C PHE A 811 18.76 -8.96 -6.15
N ASP A 812 19.24 -9.83 -7.06
CA ASP A 812 18.48 -10.98 -7.53
C ASP A 812 18.64 -12.11 -6.50
N MET A 813 17.55 -12.43 -5.79
CA MET A 813 17.48 -13.42 -4.71
C MET A 813 16.78 -14.70 -5.16
N ASN A 814 16.72 -14.97 -6.46
CA ASN A 814 16.24 -16.25 -6.94
C ASN A 814 17.26 -17.35 -6.61
N PRO A 815 16.84 -18.56 -6.21
CA PRO A 815 17.75 -19.64 -5.90
C PRO A 815 18.53 -20.08 -7.15
N ASN A 816 19.83 -20.24 -7.01
CA ASN A 816 20.67 -20.77 -8.09
C ASN A 816 20.74 -22.30 -8.10
N ARG A 817 20.29 -22.96 -7.03
CA ARG A 817 20.19 -24.42 -6.96
C ARG A 817 18.94 -24.83 -6.19
N ILE A 818 18.20 -25.77 -6.77
CA ILE A 818 17.01 -26.39 -6.19
C ILE A 818 17.21 -27.90 -6.25
N ALA A 819 17.19 -28.58 -5.10
CA ALA A 819 17.37 -30.02 -5.01
C ALA A 819 16.19 -30.67 -4.28
N GLU A 820 15.64 -31.76 -4.86
CA GLU A 820 14.52 -32.51 -4.33
C GLU A 820 15.04 -33.84 -3.71
N TYR A 821 14.57 -34.13 -2.49
CA TYR A 821 14.87 -35.37 -1.76
C TYR A 821 13.55 -36.07 -1.43
N ARG A 822 13.51 -37.40 -1.64
CA ARG A 822 12.35 -38.24 -1.28
C ARG A 822 12.77 -39.22 -0.22
N ASN A 823 12.10 -39.22 0.92
CA ASN A 823 12.44 -40.00 2.09
C ASN A 823 13.94 -39.95 2.43
N GLY A 824 14.54 -38.76 2.35
CA GLY A 824 15.97 -38.54 2.65
C GLY A 824 16.97 -38.88 1.52
N HIS A 825 16.51 -39.38 0.37
CA HIS A 825 17.36 -39.70 -0.78
C HIS A 825 17.23 -38.64 -1.88
N LEU A 826 18.35 -38.17 -2.43
CA LEU A 826 18.34 -37.22 -3.54
C LEU A 826 17.59 -37.84 -4.73
N TYR A 827 16.53 -37.15 -5.16
CA TYR A 827 15.71 -37.56 -6.31
C TYR A 827 16.12 -36.82 -7.58
N GLY A 828 16.55 -35.57 -7.45
CA GLY A 828 17.00 -34.75 -8.56
C GLY A 828 16.97 -33.26 -8.24
N GLY A 829 17.13 -32.42 -9.26
CA GLY A 829 17.07 -30.97 -9.08
C GLY A 829 17.51 -30.19 -10.30
N THR A 830 17.64 -28.89 -10.12
CA THR A 830 18.11 -27.96 -11.14
C THR A 830 19.15 -27.02 -10.52
N GLU A 831 20.18 -26.70 -11.29
CA GLU A 831 21.19 -25.72 -10.92
C GLU A 831 21.45 -24.78 -12.08
N TYR A 832 21.51 -23.47 -11.76
CA TYR A 832 21.83 -22.38 -12.67
C TYR A 832 23.26 -21.93 -12.43
N THR A 833 24.03 -21.82 -13.53
CA THR A 833 25.38 -21.25 -13.52
C THR A 833 25.37 -19.88 -14.15
N PHE A 834 26.35 -19.04 -13.77
CA PHE A 834 26.46 -17.68 -14.25
C PHE A 834 27.84 -17.40 -14.82
N ALA A 835 27.86 -16.66 -15.93
CA ALA A 835 29.06 -16.13 -16.51
C ALA A 835 29.01 -14.59 -16.53
N ASN A 836 30.18 -13.93 -16.49
CA ASN A 836 30.25 -12.51 -16.69
C ASN A 836 30.15 -12.17 -18.18
N ASP A 837 29.14 -11.42 -18.56
CA ASP A 837 28.99 -10.77 -19.87
C ASP A 837 29.30 -9.26 -19.73
N ARG A 838 29.32 -8.53 -20.87
CA ARG A 838 29.48 -7.07 -20.90
C ARG A 838 28.46 -6.31 -20.09
N ILE A 839 27.27 -6.90 -19.83
CA ILE A 839 26.16 -6.32 -19.06
C ILE A 839 26.19 -6.72 -17.58
N GLY A 840 27.03 -7.69 -17.20
CA GLY A 840 27.12 -8.25 -15.84
C GLY A 840 26.89 -9.76 -15.82
N PRO A 841 26.63 -10.35 -14.63
CA PRO A 841 26.33 -11.78 -14.51
C PRO A 841 25.07 -12.17 -15.28
N VAL A 842 25.15 -13.19 -16.13
CA VAL A 842 24.04 -13.77 -16.89
C VAL A 842 23.97 -15.28 -16.67
N VAL A 843 22.80 -15.88 -16.78
CA VAL A 843 22.65 -17.34 -16.71
C VAL A 843 23.24 -17.96 -17.99
N ASP A 844 24.43 -18.58 -17.87
CA ASP A 844 25.11 -19.24 -18.99
C ASP A 844 24.78 -20.72 -19.14
N GLY A 845 24.19 -21.33 -18.10
CA GLY A 845 23.86 -22.74 -18.11
C GLY A 845 22.77 -23.17 -17.14
N ILE A 846 21.99 -24.15 -17.55
CA ILE A 846 21.02 -24.85 -16.74
C ILE A 846 21.39 -26.32 -16.71
N TYR A 847 21.50 -26.87 -15.49
CA TYR A 847 21.91 -28.26 -15.27
C TYR A 847 20.86 -29.03 -14.49
N ARG A 848 20.69 -30.28 -14.85
CA ARG A 848 19.93 -31.23 -14.05
C ARG A 848 20.90 -31.84 -13.00
N ILE A 849 20.45 -31.91 -11.77
CA ILE A 849 21.09 -32.70 -10.71
C ILE A 849 20.50 -34.10 -10.78
N ASN A 850 21.36 -35.11 -10.98
CA ASN A 850 20.95 -36.50 -11.04
C ASN A 850 20.87 -37.10 -9.62
N THR A 851 20.27 -38.29 -9.49
CA THR A 851 20.10 -39.00 -8.21
C THR A 851 21.43 -39.38 -7.53
N ASP A 852 22.51 -39.46 -8.29
CA ASP A 852 23.88 -39.70 -7.77
C ASP A 852 24.64 -38.42 -7.43
N GLY A 853 23.97 -37.25 -7.56
CA GLY A 853 24.59 -35.95 -7.34
C GLY A 853 25.39 -35.40 -8.52
N SER A 854 25.58 -36.17 -9.61
CA SER A 854 26.23 -35.70 -10.83
C SER A 854 25.35 -34.67 -11.55
N LYS A 855 25.95 -33.86 -12.42
CA LYS A 855 25.24 -32.85 -13.19
C LYS A 855 25.25 -33.19 -14.68
N SER A 856 24.08 -33.06 -15.32
CA SER A 856 23.93 -33.17 -16.76
C SER A 856 23.39 -31.82 -17.32
N VAL A 857 23.93 -31.42 -18.46
CA VAL A 857 23.55 -30.17 -19.11
C VAL A 857 22.10 -30.28 -19.63
N ILE A 858 21.26 -29.35 -19.25
CA ILE A 858 19.94 -29.13 -19.87
C ILE A 858 20.08 -28.09 -21.00
N GLU A 859 20.64 -26.95 -20.67
CA GLU A 859 20.81 -25.84 -21.63
C GLU A 859 22.15 -25.12 -21.39
N LYS A 860 22.73 -24.59 -22.48
CA LYS A 860 23.83 -23.63 -22.48
C LYS A 860 23.39 -22.42 -23.25
N HIS A 861 23.68 -21.23 -22.73
CA HIS A 861 23.26 -19.96 -23.27
C HIS A 861 24.45 -19.12 -23.73
N SER A 862 24.28 -18.38 -24.83
CA SER A 862 25.27 -17.41 -25.35
C SER A 862 24.60 -16.29 -26.14
N ASP A 863 25.39 -15.32 -26.61
CA ASP A 863 24.95 -14.19 -27.43
C ASP A 863 23.85 -13.33 -26.78
N PHE A 864 24.11 -12.88 -25.58
CA PHE A 864 23.11 -12.19 -24.76
C PHE A 864 22.76 -10.80 -25.28
N SER A 865 21.46 -10.49 -25.26
CA SER A 865 20.94 -9.14 -25.46
C SER A 865 21.33 -8.24 -24.26
N LYS A 866 21.12 -6.93 -24.40
CA LYS A 866 21.31 -5.98 -23.28
C LYS A 866 20.39 -6.27 -22.07
N TYR A 867 19.34 -7.05 -22.25
CA TYR A 867 18.41 -7.49 -21.20
C TYR A 867 18.75 -8.87 -20.60
N GLY A 868 19.91 -9.45 -20.94
CA GLY A 868 20.33 -10.76 -20.47
C GLY A 868 19.61 -11.94 -21.13
N GLN A 869 18.87 -11.71 -22.20
CA GLN A 869 18.18 -12.75 -22.96
C GLN A 869 19.14 -13.45 -23.91
N PRO A 870 19.24 -14.79 -23.93
CA PRO A 870 20.15 -15.50 -24.80
C PRO A 870 19.69 -15.46 -26.27
N GLY A 871 20.58 -15.12 -27.19
CA GLY A 871 20.36 -15.24 -28.63
C GLY A 871 20.55 -16.67 -29.14
N THR A 872 21.36 -17.47 -28.43
CA THR A 872 21.64 -18.86 -28.75
C THR A 872 21.46 -19.75 -27.51
N ILE A 873 20.72 -20.84 -27.69
CA ILE A 873 20.48 -21.87 -26.66
C ILE A 873 20.91 -23.22 -27.23
N ILE A 874 21.86 -23.91 -26.58
CA ILE A 874 22.24 -25.30 -26.91
C ILE A 874 21.52 -26.21 -25.92
N LYS A 875 20.59 -27.02 -26.43
CA LYS A 875 19.76 -27.88 -25.59
C LYS A 875 20.26 -29.32 -25.62
N ASN A 876 20.57 -29.86 -24.43
CA ASN A 876 21.08 -31.24 -24.23
C ASN A 876 22.26 -31.65 -25.14
N GLY A 877 23.02 -30.66 -25.65
CA GLY A 877 24.08 -30.91 -26.65
C GLY A 877 23.58 -31.35 -28.03
N MET A 878 22.24 -31.46 -28.23
CA MET A 878 21.67 -32.06 -29.48
C MET A 878 21.05 -31.01 -30.40
N ALA A 879 20.58 -29.87 -29.86
CA ALA A 879 19.92 -28.87 -30.65
C ALA A 879 20.51 -27.49 -30.39
N ASN A 880 20.83 -26.75 -31.46
CA ASN A 880 21.16 -25.36 -31.45
C ASN A 880 19.90 -24.57 -31.79
N ILE A 881 19.46 -23.69 -30.88
CA ILE A 881 18.28 -22.86 -31.04
C ILE A 881 18.72 -21.40 -31.09
N SER A 882 18.53 -20.76 -32.21
CA SER A 882 18.67 -19.31 -32.33
C SER A 882 17.34 -18.67 -31.99
N VAL A 883 17.34 -17.71 -31.06
CA VAL A 883 16.15 -17.00 -30.56
C VAL A 883 16.22 -15.54 -30.95
N ALA A 884 15.21 -15.05 -31.66
CA ALA A 884 14.98 -13.63 -31.82
C ALA A 884 13.91 -13.17 -30.84
N TRP A 885 14.20 -12.11 -30.12
CA TRP A 885 13.34 -11.55 -29.11
C TRP A 885 12.61 -10.31 -29.64
N ASP A 886 11.34 -10.20 -29.28
CA ASP A 886 10.63 -8.96 -29.54
C ASP A 886 11.29 -7.82 -28.73
N LYS A 887 11.57 -6.73 -29.44
CA LYS A 887 12.29 -5.59 -28.86
C LYS A 887 11.45 -4.72 -27.92
N TRP A 888 10.12 -4.87 -27.96
CA TRP A 888 9.17 -4.07 -27.21
C TRP A 888 8.78 -4.74 -25.91
N ILE A 889 8.36 -6.00 -25.98
CA ILE A 889 7.81 -6.76 -24.86
C ILE A 889 8.81 -7.79 -24.29
N GLY A 890 9.92 -8.05 -24.98
CA GLY A 890 10.97 -8.97 -24.53
C GLY A 890 10.58 -10.45 -24.56
N MET A 891 9.54 -10.83 -25.33
CA MET A 891 9.14 -12.22 -25.53
C MET A 891 9.78 -12.79 -26.80
N PRO A 892 10.07 -14.11 -26.87
CA PRO A 892 10.59 -14.71 -28.08
C PRO A 892 9.54 -14.64 -29.21
N ASN A 893 9.94 -14.04 -30.33
CA ASN A 893 9.09 -13.92 -31.52
C ASN A 893 9.52 -14.88 -32.66
N LYS A 894 10.76 -15.35 -32.67
CA LYS A 894 11.25 -16.33 -33.64
C LYS A 894 12.24 -17.27 -33.01
N GLN A 895 12.03 -18.57 -33.21
CA GLN A 895 12.97 -19.61 -32.80
C GLN A 895 13.35 -20.45 -34.01
N THR A 896 14.65 -20.58 -34.25
CA THR A 896 15.20 -21.40 -35.35
C THR A 896 16.00 -22.54 -34.73
N ILE A 897 15.56 -23.77 -34.97
CA ILE A 897 16.13 -24.99 -34.38
C ILE A 897 16.93 -25.74 -35.44
N LYS A 898 18.18 -26.07 -35.11
CA LYS A 898 19.05 -26.92 -35.91
C LYS A 898 19.59 -28.04 -35.02
N TYR A 899 19.38 -29.27 -35.41
CA TYR A 899 19.89 -30.46 -34.69
C TYR A 899 21.35 -30.74 -35.06
N SER A 900 22.18 -31.06 -34.07
CA SER A 900 23.63 -31.33 -34.24
C SER A 900 23.89 -32.65 -34.96
N GLU A 901 23.00 -33.63 -34.84
CA GLU A 901 23.12 -34.96 -35.49
C GLU A 901 22.75 -34.97 -36.97
N ASP A 902 22.16 -33.86 -37.45
CA ASP A 902 21.79 -33.70 -38.87
C ASP A 902 22.33 -32.36 -39.39
N PRO A 903 23.66 -32.27 -39.71
CA PRO A 903 24.30 -31.03 -40.18
C PRO A 903 23.69 -30.47 -41.47
N ASP A 904 23.09 -31.34 -42.31
CA ASP A 904 22.37 -30.95 -43.54
C ASP A 904 20.86 -30.94 -43.33
N GLY A 905 20.42 -31.11 -42.05
CA GLY A 905 19.03 -31.25 -41.68
C GLY A 905 18.17 -30.03 -41.86
N LYS A 906 16.87 -30.27 -41.96
CA LYS A 906 15.86 -29.25 -42.08
C LYS A 906 15.88 -28.31 -40.87
N VAL A 907 16.10 -27.03 -41.13
CA VAL A 907 15.93 -25.98 -40.14
C VAL A 907 14.44 -25.83 -39.84
N ILE A 908 14.08 -25.94 -38.55
CA ILE A 908 12.69 -25.78 -38.11
C ILE A 908 12.57 -24.33 -37.56
N THR A 909 11.70 -23.53 -38.15
CA THR A 909 11.46 -22.15 -37.71
C THR A 909 10.03 -21.98 -37.24
N ASN A 910 9.85 -21.51 -35.98
CA ASN A 910 8.56 -21.07 -35.47
C ASN A 910 8.60 -19.54 -35.32
N THR A 911 7.59 -18.86 -35.81
CA THR A 911 7.43 -17.42 -35.64
C THR A 911 6.11 -17.14 -34.93
N VAL A 912 6.13 -16.21 -33.96
CA VAL A 912 4.94 -15.75 -33.24
C VAL A 912 4.96 -14.24 -33.31
N GLU A 913 3.92 -13.66 -33.90
CA GLU A 913 3.70 -12.22 -33.89
C GLU A 913 2.78 -11.86 -32.74
N ARG A 914 3.06 -10.73 -32.11
CA ARG A 914 2.34 -10.27 -30.91
C ARG A 914 1.95 -8.81 -31.03
N ASP A 915 0.83 -8.46 -30.40
CA ASP A 915 0.48 -7.05 -30.19
C ASP A 915 1.29 -6.46 -29.01
N MET A 916 1.08 -5.19 -28.73
CA MET A 916 1.76 -4.50 -27.64
C MET A 916 1.32 -4.94 -26.22
N TRP A 917 0.23 -5.69 -26.13
CA TRP A 917 -0.24 -6.32 -24.89
C TRP A 917 0.44 -7.68 -24.62
N GLY A 918 1.25 -8.15 -25.59
CA GLY A 918 1.86 -9.48 -25.55
C GLY A 918 0.93 -10.59 -26.08
N ASN A 919 -0.29 -10.26 -26.52
CA ASN A 919 -1.18 -11.24 -27.08
C ASN A 919 -0.69 -11.73 -28.44
N ILE A 920 -0.84 -13.02 -28.70
CA ILE A 920 -0.51 -13.60 -30.00
C ILE A 920 -1.51 -13.11 -31.04
N ILE A 921 -1.00 -12.51 -32.12
CA ILE A 921 -1.75 -12.12 -33.31
C ILE A 921 -1.67 -13.23 -34.35
N THR A 922 -0.45 -13.72 -34.60
CA THR A 922 -0.20 -14.74 -35.65
C THR A 922 0.81 -15.77 -35.15
N ILE A 923 0.55 -17.04 -35.43
CA ILE A 923 1.52 -18.14 -35.29
C ILE A 923 1.84 -18.67 -36.68
N ILE A 924 3.12 -18.69 -37.06
CA ILE A 924 3.60 -19.30 -38.31
C ILE A 924 4.37 -20.55 -37.95
N TYR A 925 3.84 -21.69 -38.41
CA TYR A 925 4.46 -23.01 -38.18
C TYR A 925 5.55 -23.33 -39.20
N PRO A 926 6.41 -24.32 -38.93
CA PRO A 926 7.51 -24.70 -39.84
C PRO A 926 7.08 -25.18 -41.21
N ASN A 927 5.84 -25.62 -41.36
CA ASN A 927 5.21 -26.07 -42.62
C ASN A 927 4.46 -24.94 -43.33
N GLU A 928 4.75 -23.68 -42.93
CA GLU A 928 4.15 -22.45 -43.48
C GLU A 928 2.65 -22.28 -43.16
N HIS A 929 2.04 -23.16 -42.37
CA HIS A 929 0.69 -22.92 -41.88
C HIS A 929 0.66 -21.78 -40.91
N THR A 930 -0.40 -20.94 -41.03
CA THR A 930 -0.61 -19.80 -40.15
C THR A 930 -1.90 -19.92 -39.36
N ILE A 931 -1.84 -19.45 -38.08
CA ILE A 931 -3.07 -19.22 -37.31
C ILE A 931 -3.08 -17.74 -36.91
N ASP A 932 -4.11 -17.03 -37.39
CA ASP A 932 -4.34 -15.62 -37.07
C ASP A 932 -5.46 -15.48 -36.05
N TYR A 933 -5.25 -14.62 -35.07
CA TYR A 933 -6.18 -14.32 -33.98
C TYR A 933 -6.67 -12.89 -34.06
N ARG A 934 -7.99 -12.69 -34.16
CA ARG A 934 -8.62 -11.38 -34.04
C ARG A 934 -9.27 -11.27 -32.66
N ARG A 935 -9.01 -10.17 -31.95
CA ARG A 935 -9.52 -9.91 -30.60
C ARG A 935 -10.44 -8.71 -30.59
N ASP A 936 -11.34 -8.65 -29.59
CA ASP A 936 -12.09 -7.44 -29.28
C ASP A 936 -11.28 -6.48 -28.40
N ALA A 937 -11.88 -5.35 -28.05
CA ALA A 937 -11.27 -4.33 -27.23
C ALA A 937 -10.92 -4.80 -25.78
N LEU A 938 -11.56 -5.86 -25.30
CA LEU A 938 -11.29 -6.48 -24.02
C LEU A 938 -10.25 -7.60 -24.11
N GLY A 939 -9.57 -7.77 -25.27
CA GLY A 939 -8.55 -8.78 -25.49
C GLY A 939 -9.09 -10.19 -25.74
N ARG A 940 -10.41 -10.39 -25.85
CA ARG A 940 -11.04 -11.70 -26.05
C ARG A 940 -10.92 -12.12 -27.51
N ILE A 941 -10.66 -13.40 -27.76
CA ILE A 941 -10.53 -13.93 -29.14
C ILE A 941 -11.90 -13.95 -29.82
N MET A 942 -12.11 -13.09 -30.80
CA MET A 942 -13.31 -13.04 -31.64
C MET A 942 -13.26 -14.00 -32.81
N GLU A 943 -12.08 -14.17 -33.40
CA GLU A 943 -11.93 -15.01 -34.60
C GLU A 943 -10.56 -15.68 -34.55
N GLU A 944 -10.50 -16.94 -34.90
CA GLU A 944 -9.32 -17.75 -35.15
C GLU A 944 -9.37 -18.23 -36.59
N THR A 945 -8.35 -17.91 -37.39
CA THR A 945 -8.29 -18.21 -38.81
C THR A 945 -7.08 -19.09 -39.09
N LEU A 946 -7.26 -20.29 -39.66
CA LEU A 946 -6.22 -21.18 -40.10
C LEU A 946 -6.02 -20.99 -41.64
N ASP A 947 -4.79 -20.58 -42.02
CA ASP A 947 -4.38 -20.42 -43.43
C ASP A 947 -5.36 -19.59 -44.31
N SER A 948 -6.04 -18.62 -43.70
CA SER A 948 -7.07 -17.80 -44.34
C SER A 948 -8.34 -18.56 -44.81
N TYR A 949 -8.44 -19.87 -44.58
CA TYR A 949 -9.53 -20.71 -45.11
C TYR A 949 -10.51 -21.20 -44.04
N ALA A 950 -10.02 -21.63 -42.87
CA ALA A 950 -10.89 -22.14 -41.80
C ALA A 950 -11.05 -21.06 -40.72
N LYS A 951 -12.30 -20.69 -40.45
CA LYS A 951 -12.61 -19.66 -39.44
C LYS A 951 -13.43 -20.25 -38.30
N LYS A 952 -12.95 -20.08 -37.10
CA LYS A 952 -13.71 -20.26 -35.86
C LYS A 952 -14.06 -18.90 -35.30
N ARG A 953 -15.32 -18.61 -35.11
CA ARG A 953 -15.81 -17.34 -34.52
C ARG A 953 -16.38 -17.60 -33.17
N ASN A 954 -16.03 -16.71 -32.22
CA ASN A 954 -16.64 -16.66 -30.91
C ASN A 954 -17.55 -15.43 -30.84
N GLU A 955 -18.78 -15.62 -30.45
CA GLU A 955 -19.72 -14.53 -30.18
C GLU A 955 -19.88 -14.39 -28.69
N TYR A 956 -19.65 -13.18 -28.17
CA TYR A 956 -19.84 -12.82 -26.78
C TYR A 956 -21.15 -12.05 -26.66
N ASN A 957 -21.96 -12.41 -25.66
CA ASN A 957 -23.23 -11.70 -25.41
C ASN A 957 -22.91 -10.33 -24.83
N TYR A 958 -23.09 -9.30 -25.65
CA TYR A 958 -23.16 -7.93 -25.20
C TYR A 958 -24.60 -7.56 -24.89
N LYS A 959 -24.84 -6.72 -23.92
CA LYS A 959 -26.16 -6.16 -23.71
C LYS A 959 -26.50 -5.29 -24.92
N LYS A 960 -27.56 -5.63 -25.64
CA LYS A 960 -28.09 -4.81 -26.73
C LYS A 960 -28.70 -3.53 -26.20
#